data_944b72036e487e06a926473a8af8dee3
#
_entry.id   944b72036e487e06a926473a8af8dee3
#
_cell.length_a   1.000
_cell.length_b   1.000
_cell.length_c   1.000
_cell.angle_alpha   90.00
_cell.angle_beta   90.00
_cell.angle_gamma   90.00
#
_symmetry.space_group_name_H-M   'P 1'
#
loop_
_entity.id
_entity.type
_entity.pdbx_description
1 polymer ?
#
loop_
_entity_poly.entity_id
_entity_poly.type
_entity_poly.pdbx_seq_one_letter_code
_entity_poly.pdbx_strand_id
1 'polypeptide(L)'
;MTSNLSENTKKRPNQVKVNNLIEVQQIKNKCNMDKQMIKIGLLNIRSISTKTLFVNNMITDHNIDVLCLTETWLKPDDYIILNESTPQDYCYKHEPRLKGKGGGVASIYNNVFRISQRAGFKYNSFEVMVLHITLSRETNVNDKSPVMFVLATVYRPPGHHTDFIKEFGDFTSELVLAADKVLIVGDFNIHVDNEKDVLGSAFIDILNSIGVRQHVSGPTHCRNHTLDLILSHGIDVDSVEIIQPSDDISDHYLVLCKLHIAKIVNSTSCYKYRRTITSTTKDCFLSYLPDVSEFLSISKTSEQLDDVTETMDSLFSRTLNTVAPLRLRKVKENSLTPWYNEHTRTLKRAARKMERSWRKTKLEVFRIAWRESSISYRKALKTARSDYFSSLLEENKHNPRYLFNTVAKLTKNKASTSVDISQHHSSNDFMNYFTSKIDTIRDKIATIQPSATVSHQTVHYRPPEEQFHSFSTIGEEELYKLVKSSKLTTCMLDPIPSKLLKEVLPEVIGPLLTIINSSLLLGHVPKTFKLAVIKHLIKKPQLDPRELVNYRPISNLPFLSKILEKVVSSQLYFFLEKNGICEDFQSGFRPYHSTETALLRVTNDLLLSSDRGCISLLVLLDLSAAFDTIDHNILLHRLEHFVGISGSALARFKSYLYDRHQFVAVNEDVSYRSQVQYGVPQGSVLGPLLFTLYMLPLGDIIRKHGVSFHCYADDTQLYISSQPGETHQFEKLMECIVDIRNWMTSNFLLLNSEKTEVLIIGPKNSTCNNLEHCLRLDGCSVNSSSSVKNLGVLLDRNLSLESHVSSICKTAFFHLKNISKLRPMLSMSNAEMLIHAFMTSRLDYCNALLGGCSARLVNKLQLVQNAAARVLTRTRKYDHISPVLSTLHWLHIKHRIDFKILLITYKALNGLAPQYLNELLLHYTPLRPLRSQNSGNLIIPRISKSTAGGRSFSYLAPKLWNNLPNIVREADTLLQFKSRLKTHLFNLAYT
;
A
#
# COMPACT_ATOMS: atom_id res chain seq x y z
N MET A 1 84.82 -26.69 13.30
CA MET A 1 84.05 -26.77 14.52
C MET A 1 82.98 -25.66 14.55
N THR A 2 81.87 -26.07 14.26
CA THR A 2 80.50 -25.67 14.46
C THR A 2 80.21 -24.66 15.54
N SER A 3 79.54 -23.58 15.22
CA SER A 3 78.71 -22.80 16.13
C SER A 3 77.48 -22.22 15.42
N ASN A 4 76.34 -22.69 15.83
CA ASN A 4 75.04 -22.30 15.39
C ASN A 4 74.73 -20.87 15.86
N LEU A 5 74.25 -20.02 14.94
CA LEU A 5 73.55 -18.75 15.25
C LEU A 5 72.09 -18.89 14.83
N SER A 6 71.21 -18.81 15.79
CA SER A 6 69.77 -18.87 15.63
C SER A 6 69.22 -17.57 15.07
N GLU A 7 68.62 -17.61 13.90
CA GLU A 7 67.84 -16.52 13.32
C GLU A 7 66.44 -16.46 13.95
N ASN A 8 66.16 -15.33 14.57
CA ASN A 8 64.83 -14.96 15.01
C ASN A 8 63.94 -14.51 13.81
N THR A 9 63.11 -15.42 13.30
CA THR A 9 62.10 -15.09 12.29
C THR A 9 60.85 -14.51 12.95
N LYS A 10 60.62 -13.21 12.71
CA LYS A 10 59.37 -12.51 13.04
C LYS A 10 58.22 -13.18 12.28
N LYS A 11 57.27 -13.79 12.98
CA LYS A 11 56.00 -14.31 12.46
C LYS A 11 55.18 -13.16 11.89
N ARG A 12 54.95 -13.17 10.60
CA ARG A 12 53.89 -12.33 9.96
C ARG A 12 52.51 -12.84 10.39
N PRO A 13 51.50 -11.93 10.59
CA PRO A 13 50.16 -12.35 10.94
C PRO A 13 49.54 -13.17 9.77
N ASN A 14 48.95 -14.32 10.13
CA ASN A 14 48.27 -15.20 9.21
C ASN A 14 47.26 -14.49 8.33
N GLN A 15 47.48 -14.49 7.01
CA GLN A 15 46.44 -14.31 6.03
C GLN A 15 45.46 -15.46 6.19
N VAL A 16 44.27 -15.17 6.69
CA VAL A 16 43.15 -16.10 6.66
C VAL A 16 42.78 -16.35 5.19
N LYS A 17 43.06 -17.56 4.69
CA LYS A 17 42.72 -17.98 3.37
C LYS A 17 41.19 -17.93 3.22
N VAL A 18 40.70 -17.18 2.23
CA VAL A 18 39.29 -17.03 1.86
C VAL A 18 38.60 -18.37 1.55
N ASN A 19 39.39 -19.43 1.26
CA ASN A 19 38.89 -20.75 0.92
C ASN A 19 38.23 -21.55 2.04
N ASN A 20 38.39 -21.14 3.31
CA ASN A 20 37.73 -21.84 4.43
C ASN A 20 36.28 -21.33 4.71
N LEU A 21 35.82 -20.32 3.99
CA LEU A 21 34.43 -19.82 4.08
C LEU A 21 33.47 -20.58 3.14
N ILE A 22 33.99 -21.39 2.21
CA ILE A 22 33.18 -22.12 1.22
C ILE A 22 32.76 -23.51 1.74
N GLU A 23 33.46 -24.10 2.68
CA GLU A 23 33.16 -25.46 3.20
C GLU A 23 32.03 -25.52 4.24
N VAL A 24 31.57 -24.39 4.76
CA VAL A 24 30.43 -24.36 5.72
C VAL A 24 29.05 -24.26 5.02
N GLN A 25 29.03 -24.18 3.68
CA GLN A 25 27.79 -24.02 2.89
C GLN A 25 27.13 -25.31 2.42
N GLN A 26 27.60 -26.49 2.75
CA GLN A 26 27.02 -27.75 2.25
C GLN A 26 26.39 -28.64 3.33
N ILE A 27 25.61 -28.07 4.25
CA ILE A 27 24.56 -28.84 4.91
C ILE A 27 23.21 -28.32 4.40
N LYS A 28 22.84 -28.75 3.22
CA LYS A 28 21.47 -28.64 2.69
C LYS A 28 20.60 -29.64 3.46
N ASN A 29 20.07 -29.21 4.58
CA ASN A 29 18.85 -29.86 5.09
C ASN A 29 17.68 -29.43 4.23
N LYS A 30 17.20 -30.34 3.39
CA LYS A 30 15.85 -30.29 2.83
C LYS A 30 14.87 -30.23 4.00
N CYS A 31 14.40 -29.04 4.36
CA CYS A 31 13.23 -28.89 5.24
C CYS A 31 11.98 -29.28 4.44
N ASN A 32 11.55 -30.52 4.57
CA ASN A 32 10.16 -30.87 4.34
C ASN A 32 9.32 -30.07 5.34
N MET A 33 8.50 -29.16 4.84
CA MET A 33 7.46 -28.53 5.67
C MET A 33 6.40 -29.57 5.97
N ASP A 34 6.43 -30.18 7.14
CA ASP A 34 5.33 -31.01 7.63
C ASP A 34 4.09 -30.11 7.81
N LYS A 35 3.19 -30.19 6.85
CA LYS A 35 1.86 -29.60 6.94
C LYS A 35 0.97 -30.58 7.71
N GLN A 36 0.43 -30.16 8.86
CA GLN A 36 -0.55 -30.96 9.58
C GLN A 36 -1.93 -30.66 9.00
N MET A 37 -2.64 -31.71 8.58
CA MET A 37 -4.02 -31.64 8.10
C MET A 37 -4.97 -31.83 9.26
N ILE A 38 -5.98 -30.97 9.37
CA ILE A 38 -7.06 -31.05 10.39
C ILE A 38 -8.40 -31.14 9.67
N LYS A 39 -9.24 -32.04 10.09
CA LYS A 39 -10.56 -32.31 9.51
C LYS A 39 -11.67 -31.80 10.43
N ILE A 40 -12.42 -30.83 9.96
CA ILE A 40 -13.54 -30.19 10.67
C ILE A 40 -14.85 -30.64 10.03
N GLY A 41 -15.79 -31.09 10.85
CA GLY A 41 -17.17 -31.42 10.44
C GLY A 41 -18.15 -30.36 10.94
N LEU A 42 -19.20 -30.11 10.16
CA LEU A 42 -20.36 -29.27 10.53
C LEU A 42 -21.65 -30.01 10.20
N LEU A 43 -22.55 -30.08 11.17
CA LEU A 43 -23.88 -30.68 10.98
C LEU A 43 -24.94 -29.97 11.83
N ASN A 44 -26.03 -29.52 11.22
CA ASN A 44 -27.26 -29.25 11.95
C ASN A 44 -27.94 -30.57 12.25
N ILE A 45 -27.91 -31.01 13.55
CA ILE A 45 -28.38 -32.33 13.98
C ILE A 45 -29.87 -32.37 14.28
N ARG A 46 -30.51 -31.21 14.47
CA ARG A 46 -31.94 -31.11 14.78
C ARG A 46 -32.36 -32.06 15.90
N SER A 47 -31.83 -31.81 17.09
CA SER A 47 -31.84 -32.63 18.31
C SER A 47 -30.91 -33.84 18.28
N ILE A 48 -29.96 -33.87 19.23
CA ILE A 48 -28.96 -34.92 19.38
C ILE A 48 -29.49 -36.11 20.24
N SER A 49 -30.59 -35.92 21.02
CA SER A 49 -31.00 -36.80 22.10
C SER A 49 -31.28 -38.26 21.67
N THR A 50 -31.76 -38.49 20.46
CA THR A 50 -32.04 -39.84 19.92
C THR A 50 -30.99 -40.29 18.90
N LYS A 51 -29.92 -39.52 18.69
CA LYS A 51 -28.95 -39.72 17.61
C LYS A 51 -27.52 -39.88 18.13
N THR A 52 -27.35 -40.18 19.42
CA THR A 52 -26.04 -40.25 20.10
C THR A 52 -25.06 -41.19 19.42
N LEU A 53 -25.49 -42.43 19.13
CA LEU A 53 -24.65 -43.43 18.46
C LEU A 53 -24.30 -43.04 17.02
N PHE A 54 -25.24 -42.41 16.32
CA PHE A 54 -24.95 -41.90 14.96
C PHE A 54 -23.85 -40.86 14.96
N VAL A 55 -23.91 -39.90 15.87
CA VAL A 55 -22.87 -38.86 16.01
C VAL A 55 -21.53 -39.50 16.35
N ASN A 56 -21.49 -40.47 17.26
CA ASN A 56 -20.26 -41.17 17.63
C ASN A 56 -19.66 -41.93 16.43
N ASN A 57 -20.46 -42.71 15.72
CA ASN A 57 -20.01 -43.45 14.53
C ASN A 57 -19.55 -42.50 13.41
N MET A 58 -20.29 -41.44 13.15
CA MET A 58 -19.93 -40.44 12.13
C MET A 58 -18.56 -39.81 12.37
N ILE A 59 -18.21 -39.47 13.62
CA ILE A 59 -16.89 -38.94 13.98
C ILE A 59 -15.81 -39.99 13.67
N THR A 60 -16.03 -41.25 14.02
CA THR A 60 -15.05 -42.33 13.84
C THR A 60 -14.91 -42.76 12.38
N ASP A 61 -15.99 -42.89 11.63
CA ASP A 61 -16.02 -43.37 10.25
C ASP A 61 -15.36 -42.35 9.30
N HIS A 62 -15.58 -41.06 9.53
CA HIS A 62 -15.00 -39.99 8.73
C HIS A 62 -13.69 -39.45 9.30
N ASN A 63 -13.19 -39.95 10.43
CA ASN A 63 -11.97 -39.45 11.12
C ASN A 63 -12.02 -37.94 11.32
N ILE A 64 -13.07 -37.43 11.95
CA ILE A 64 -13.29 -35.99 12.14
C ILE A 64 -12.55 -35.57 13.40
N ASP A 65 -11.60 -34.60 13.24
CA ASP A 65 -10.84 -34.08 14.38
C ASP A 65 -11.67 -33.18 15.30
N VAL A 66 -12.54 -32.34 14.71
CA VAL A 66 -13.47 -31.47 15.43
C VAL A 66 -14.82 -31.47 14.70
N LEU A 67 -15.88 -31.94 15.38
CA LEU A 67 -17.25 -31.89 14.89
C LEU A 67 -18.00 -30.73 15.54
N CYS A 68 -18.54 -29.82 14.73
CA CYS A 68 -19.40 -28.73 15.15
C CYS A 68 -20.86 -29.06 14.88
N LEU A 69 -21.70 -28.98 15.92
CA LEU A 69 -23.12 -29.27 15.87
C LEU A 69 -23.92 -28.00 16.12
N THR A 70 -24.96 -27.80 15.33
CA THR A 70 -26.00 -26.78 15.55
C THR A 70 -27.34 -27.45 15.82
N GLU A 71 -28.29 -26.75 16.42
CA GLU A 71 -29.60 -27.28 16.83
C GLU A 71 -29.53 -28.55 17.71
N THR A 72 -28.64 -28.52 18.70
CA THR A 72 -28.44 -29.67 19.59
C THR A 72 -29.64 -29.97 20.48
N TRP A 73 -30.47 -28.98 20.82
CA TRP A 73 -31.61 -28.98 21.71
C TRP A 73 -31.30 -29.49 23.13
N LEU A 74 -30.04 -29.41 23.54
CA LEU A 74 -29.58 -29.84 24.86
C LEU A 74 -29.92 -28.81 25.92
N LYS A 75 -30.19 -29.33 27.13
CA LYS A 75 -30.26 -28.50 28.36
C LYS A 75 -28.88 -28.40 29.01
N PRO A 76 -28.68 -27.44 29.93
CA PRO A 76 -27.38 -27.26 30.61
C PRO A 76 -26.81 -28.54 31.26
N ASP A 77 -27.66 -29.47 31.73
CA ASP A 77 -27.27 -30.65 32.50
C ASP A 77 -27.36 -31.97 31.71
N ASP A 78 -27.55 -31.94 30.39
CA ASP A 78 -27.67 -33.10 29.51
C ASP A 78 -26.33 -33.80 29.20
N TYR A 79 -25.47 -33.97 30.20
CA TYR A 79 -24.14 -34.56 30.07
C TYR A 79 -24.13 -36.01 29.61
N ILE A 80 -25.20 -36.80 29.94
CA ILE A 80 -25.32 -38.20 29.55
C ILE A 80 -25.36 -38.31 28.02
N ILE A 81 -26.18 -37.51 27.39
CA ILE A 81 -26.34 -37.46 25.93
C ILE A 81 -25.02 -37.11 25.25
N LEU A 82 -24.30 -36.11 25.76
CA LEU A 82 -23.00 -35.69 25.24
C LEU A 82 -21.93 -36.78 25.43
N ASN A 83 -21.90 -37.47 26.59
CA ASN A 83 -20.96 -38.55 26.85
C ASN A 83 -21.17 -39.74 25.90
N GLU A 84 -22.43 -40.11 25.61
CA GLU A 84 -22.75 -41.16 24.64
C GLU A 84 -22.38 -40.79 23.20
N SER A 85 -22.52 -39.52 22.85
CA SER A 85 -22.21 -39.01 21.51
C SER A 85 -20.70 -38.85 21.27
N THR A 86 -19.87 -38.89 22.29
CA THR A 86 -18.42 -38.58 22.24
C THR A 86 -17.61 -39.88 22.21
N PRO A 87 -16.82 -40.15 21.16
CA PRO A 87 -15.95 -41.33 21.09
C PRO A 87 -14.87 -41.32 22.19
N GLN A 88 -14.28 -42.52 22.46
CA GLN A 88 -13.08 -42.62 23.27
C GLN A 88 -11.98 -41.71 22.68
N ASP A 89 -11.21 -41.02 23.50
CA ASP A 89 -10.19 -40.04 23.12
C ASP A 89 -10.71 -38.71 22.56
N TYR A 90 -12.02 -38.44 22.71
CA TYR A 90 -12.61 -37.14 22.40
C TYR A 90 -13.17 -36.45 23.65
N CYS A 91 -13.28 -35.15 23.56
CA CYS A 91 -13.86 -34.24 24.55
C CYS A 91 -14.93 -33.37 23.89
N TYR A 92 -15.74 -32.68 24.68
CA TYR A 92 -16.76 -31.79 24.14
C TYR A 92 -16.85 -30.45 24.87
N LYS A 93 -17.42 -29.45 24.19
CA LYS A 93 -17.91 -28.16 24.73
C LYS A 93 -19.31 -27.93 24.16
N HIS A 94 -20.21 -27.34 24.95
CA HIS A 94 -21.54 -26.98 24.48
C HIS A 94 -22.01 -25.64 25.04
N GLU A 95 -22.86 -24.94 24.29
CA GLU A 95 -23.58 -23.74 24.71
C GLU A 95 -25.08 -23.96 24.44
N PRO A 96 -25.84 -24.35 25.46
CA PRO A 96 -27.26 -24.62 25.30
C PRO A 96 -28.08 -23.34 25.21
N ARG A 97 -29.19 -23.35 24.49
CA ARG A 97 -30.17 -22.26 24.50
C ARG A 97 -30.89 -22.21 25.85
N LEU A 98 -30.84 -21.05 26.51
CA LEU A 98 -31.45 -20.87 27.84
C LEU A 98 -32.93 -20.49 27.78
N LYS A 99 -33.46 -19.96 26.68
CA LYS A 99 -34.87 -19.56 26.52
C LYS A 99 -35.40 -20.02 25.16
N GLY A 100 -36.65 -20.59 25.16
CA GLY A 100 -37.31 -21.06 23.95
C GLY A 100 -37.05 -22.53 23.64
N LYS A 101 -37.75 -23.08 22.62
CA LYS A 101 -37.55 -24.45 22.10
C LYS A 101 -36.51 -24.46 20.99
N GLY A 102 -35.73 -25.53 20.86
CA GLY A 102 -34.72 -25.71 19.81
C GLY A 102 -33.44 -24.96 20.06
N GLY A 103 -32.52 -24.93 19.06
CA GLY A 103 -31.22 -24.25 19.11
C GLY A 103 -30.17 -24.97 19.95
N GLY A 104 -29.16 -24.22 20.39
CA GLY A 104 -27.96 -24.71 21.07
C GLY A 104 -26.89 -25.21 20.13
N VAL A 105 -25.62 -24.95 20.47
CA VAL A 105 -24.45 -25.37 19.70
C VAL A 105 -23.51 -26.21 20.55
N ALA A 106 -22.82 -27.20 19.93
CA ALA A 106 -21.81 -28.02 20.59
C ALA A 106 -20.64 -28.31 19.65
N SER A 107 -19.49 -28.64 20.23
CA SER A 107 -18.33 -29.16 19.49
C SER A 107 -17.74 -30.34 20.21
N ILE A 108 -17.56 -31.46 19.49
CA ILE A 108 -16.87 -32.68 19.95
C ILE A 108 -15.52 -32.73 19.25
N TYR A 109 -14.42 -32.92 19.98
CA TYR A 109 -13.09 -32.79 19.46
C TYR A 109 -12.11 -33.79 20.06
N ASN A 110 -11.10 -34.17 19.25
CA ASN A 110 -10.06 -35.10 19.66
C ASN A 110 -9.21 -34.49 20.78
N ASN A 111 -8.84 -35.28 21.81
CA ASN A 111 -8.07 -34.87 23.00
C ASN A 111 -6.62 -34.42 22.69
N VAL A 112 -6.14 -34.66 21.48
CA VAL A 112 -4.89 -34.10 20.96
C VAL A 112 -4.93 -32.56 20.94
N PHE A 113 -6.14 -31.97 20.88
CA PHE A 113 -6.32 -30.52 20.92
C PHE A 113 -6.62 -30.05 22.36
N ARG A 114 -5.92 -29.00 22.76
CA ARG A 114 -6.29 -28.28 23.97
C ARG A 114 -7.19 -27.12 23.58
N ILE A 115 -8.43 -27.17 24.03
CA ILE A 115 -9.44 -26.17 23.65
C ILE A 115 -9.86 -25.35 24.87
N SER A 116 -9.83 -24.00 24.70
CA SER A 116 -10.40 -23.06 25.66
C SER A 116 -11.56 -22.28 25.03
N GLN A 117 -12.69 -22.21 25.74
CA GLN A 117 -13.85 -21.46 25.32
C GLN A 117 -13.70 -20.00 25.72
N ARG A 118 -13.97 -19.07 24.79
CA ARG A 118 -14.00 -17.64 25.06
C ARG A 118 -15.43 -17.22 25.39
N ALA A 119 -15.66 -16.75 26.61
CA ALA A 119 -16.95 -16.23 27.06
C ALA A 119 -17.16 -14.77 26.59
N GLY A 120 -18.44 -14.31 26.60
CA GLY A 120 -18.78 -12.90 26.38
C GLY A 120 -19.39 -12.57 25.02
N PHE A 121 -19.64 -13.58 24.18
CA PHE A 121 -20.39 -13.39 22.93
C PHE A 121 -21.87 -13.71 23.13
N LYS A 122 -22.71 -12.70 23.21
CA LYS A 122 -24.18 -12.85 23.29
C LYS A 122 -24.82 -11.90 22.28
N TYR A 123 -25.62 -12.48 21.38
CA TYR A 123 -26.35 -11.76 20.35
C TYR A 123 -27.81 -12.11 20.40
N ASN A 124 -28.67 -11.24 19.88
CA ASN A 124 -30.09 -11.49 19.83
C ASN A 124 -30.51 -12.25 18.56
N SER A 125 -29.79 -12.06 17.48
CA SER A 125 -30.11 -12.58 16.15
C SER A 125 -29.48 -13.95 15.85
N PHE A 126 -28.47 -14.40 16.62
CA PHE A 126 -27.83 -15.71 16.45
C PHE A 126 -27.14 -16.21 17.72
N GLU A 127 -26.94 -17.50 17.79
CA GLU A 127 -26.19 -18.19 18.84
C GLU A 127 -24.79 -18.50 18.38
N VAL A 128 -23.82 -18.42 19.29
CA VAL A 128 -22.41 -18.64 18.93
C VAL A 128 -21.59 -19.19 20.10
N MET A 129 -20.73 -20.16 19.80
CA MET A 129 -19.69 -20.67 20.70
C MET A 129 -18.32 -20.43 20.06
N VAL A 130 -17.40 -19.72 20.75
CA VAL A 130 -16.06 -19.40 20.26
C VAL A 130 -15.01 -20.19 21.03
N LEU A 131 -14.21 -20.97 20.30
CA LEU A 131 -13.19 -21.87 20.83
C LEU A 131 -11.80 -21.44 20.31
N HIS A 132 -10.80 -21.42 21.21
CA HIS A 132 -9.40 -21.28 20.87
C HIS A 132 -8.76 -22.66 20.83
N ILE A 133 -8.28 -23.08 19.67
CA ILE A 133 -7.72 -24.40 19.44
C ILE A 133 -6.18 -24.31 19.47
N THR A 134 -5.56 -25.18 20.28
CA THR A 134 -4.10 -25.35 20.42
C THR A 134 -3.75 -26.82 20.39
N LEU A 135 -2.52 -27.19 19.92
CA LEU A 135 -2.04 -28.58 20.06
C LEU A 135 -1.56 -28.83 21.50
N SER A 136 -1.96 -29.98 22.05
CA SER A 136 -1.42 -30.50 23.31
C SER A 136 0.00 -31.02 23.04
N ARG A 137 1.04 -30.43 23.64
CA ARG A 137 2.40 -30.99 23.69
C ARG A 137 2.69 -31.42 25.13
N GLU A 138 3.12 -32.64 25.25
CA GLU A 138 3.77 -33.13 26.48
C GLU A 138 5.11 -32.39 26.63
N THR A 139 5.16 -31.27 27.32
CA THR A 139 6.30 -30.76 28.08
C THR A 139 5.99 -29.41 28.71
N ASN A 140 6.11 -29.34 30.04
CA ASN A 140 6.15 -28.16 30.93
C ASN A 140 4.87 -27.29 31.04
N VAL A 141 4.31 -27.31 32.22
CA VAL A 141 3.08 -26.65 32.72
C VAL A 141 3.08 -25.12 32.58
N ASN A 142 4.14 -24.48 32.08
CA ASN A 142 4.30 -23.02 32.01
C ASN A 142 4.44 -22.43 30.62
N ASP A 143 4.31 -23.22 29.55
CA ASP A 143 4.41 -22.71 28.19
C ASP A 143 3.01 -22.43 27.60
N LYS A 144 2.66 -21.16 27.39
CA LYS A 144 1.45 -20.79 26.64
C LYS A 144 1.69 -21.18 25.19
N SER A 145 1.26 -22.38 24.81
CA SER A 145 1.22 -22.80 23.41
C SER A 145 0.49 -21.73 22.58
N PRO A 146 1.03 -21.28 21.43
CA PRO A 146 0.34 -20.30 20.61
C PRO A 146 -0.98 -20.89 20.08
N VAL A 147 -2.05 -20.11 20.12
CA VAL A 147 -3.35 -20.48 19.55
C VAL A 147 -3.14 -20.81 18.06
N MET A 148 -3.52 -22.02 17.62
CA MET A 148 -3.41 -22.42 16.22
C MET A 148 -4.42 -21.66 15.36
N PHE A 149 -5.68 -21.64 15.80
CA PHE A 149 -6.75 -20.86 15.18
C PHE A 149 -7.94 -20.68 16.14
N VAL A 150 -8.82 -19.76 15.82
CA VAL A 150 -10.10 -19.55 16.51
C VAL A 150 -11.20 -20.20 15.69
N LEU A 151 -11.99 -21.08 16.32
CA LEU A 151 -13.16 -21.71 15.73
C LEU A 151 -14.42 -21.10 16.36
N ALA A 152 -15.36 -20.63 15.53
CA ALA A 152 -16.66 -20.16 15.97
C ALA A 152 -17.75 -21.03 15.33
N THR A 153 -18.59 -21.67 16.18
CA THR A 153 -19.78 -22.37 15.73
C THR A 153 -20.99 -21.47 15.89
N VAL A 154 -21.68 -21.18 14.79
CA VAL A 154 -22.79 -20.22 14.72
C VAL A 154 -24.08 -20.93 14.34
N TYR A 155 -25.16 -20.56 15.00
CA TYR A 155 -26.53 -20.97 14.61
C TYR A 155 -27.42 -19.71 14.53
N ARG A 156 -27.98 -19.43 13.36
CA ARG A 156 -28.97 -18.40 13.18
C ARG A 156 -30.37 -19.03 13.06
N PRO A 157 -31.30 -18.77 14.00
CA PRO A 157 -32.66 -19.22 13.87
C PRO A 157 -33.34 -18.71 12.58
N PRO A 158 -34.23 -19.47 11.95
CA PRO A 158 -35.02 -18.96 10.83
C PRO A 158 -35.92 -17.79 11.26
N GLY A 159 -36.18 -16.84 10.35
CA GLY A 159 -37.03 -15.69 10.55
C GLY A 159 -36.35 -14.34 10.23
N HIS A 160 -37.15 -13.25 10.28
CA HIS A 160 -36.66 -11.90 10.04
C HIS A 160 -35.99 -11.33 11.30
N HIS A 161 -34.68 -11.20 11.25
CA HIS A 161 -33.90 -10.45 12.23
C HIS A 161 -33.26 -9.25 11.54
N THR A 162 -33.81 -8.06 11.70
CA THR A 162 -33.35 -6.81 11.08
C THR A 162 -31.90 -6.47 11.47
N ASP A 163 -31.47 -6.85 12.66
CA ASP A 163 -30.15 -6.53 13.21
C ASP A 163 -29.06 -7.57 12.89
N PHE A 164 -29.40 -8.70 12.26
CA PHE A 164 -28.44 -9.79 12.03
C PHE A 164 -27.19 -9.34 11.28
N ILE A 165 -27.34 -8.64 10.18
CA ILE A 165 -26.24 -8.18 9.35
C ILE A 165 -25.27 -7.27 10.14
N LYS A 166 -25.81 -6.41 11.00
CA LYS A 166 -25.03 -5.51 11.85
C LYS A 166 -24.33 -6.29 12.97
N GLU A 167 -25.08 -7.11 13.72
CA GLU A 167 -24.53 -7.91 14.83
C GLU A 167 -23.47 -8.91 14.34
N PHE A 168 -23.71 -9.57 13.20
CA PHE A 168 -22.75 -10.51 12.61
C PHE A 168 -21.52 -9.79 12.02
N GLY A 169 -21.68 -8.61 11.43
CA GLY A 169 -20.59 -7.76 10.99
C GLY A 169 -19.68 -7.32 12.15
N ASP A 170 -20.25 -6.87 13.26
CA ASP A 170 -19.52 -6.50 14.47
C ASP A 170 -18.80 -7.72 15.09
N PHE A 171 -19.48 -8.88 15.18
CA PHE A 171 -18.90 -10.13 15.66
C PHE A 171 -17.70 -10.57 14.83
N THR A 172 -17.89 -10.67 13.52
CA THR A 172 -16.84 -11.14 12.59
C THR A 172 -15.65 -10.18 12.60
N SER A 173 -15.90 -8.87 12.64
CA SER A 173 -14.86 -7.85 12.77
C SER A 173 -14.06 -8.02 14.06
N GLU A 174 -14.73 -8.28 15.20
CA GLU A 174 -14.03 -8.52 16.47
C GLU A 174 -13.14 -9.77 16.41
N LEU A 175 -13.63 -10.88 15.83
CA LEU A 175 -12.83 -12.10 15.71
C LEU A 175 -11.61 -11.91 14.81
N VAL A 176 -11.78 -11.29 13.64
CA VAL A 176 -10.70 -11.04 12.68
C VAL A 176 -9.65 -10.08 13.25
N LEU A 177 -10.05 -9.10 14.06
CA LEU A 177 -9.12 -8.20 14.76
C LEU A 177 -8.37 -8.91 15.91
N ALA A 178 -8.99 -9.90 16.54
CA ALA A 178 -8.42 -10.62 17.69
C ALA A 178 -7.47 -11.76 17.30
N ALA A 179 -7.68 -12.41 16.14
CA ALA A 179 -6.92 -13.59 15.73
C ALA A 179 -6.48 -13.56 14.26
N ASP A 180 -5.30 -14.15 13.97
CA ASP A 180 -4.76 -14.26 12.61
C ASP A 180 -5.47 -15.29 11.76
N LYS A 181 -5.95 -16.35 12.41
CA LYS A 181 -6.58 -17.50 11.81
C LYS A 181 -7.93 -17.70 12.46
N VAL A 182 -8.99 -17.49 11.70
CA VAL A 182 -10.38 -17.60 12.14
C VAL A 182 -11.12 -18.52 11.18
N LEU A 183 -11.82 -19.50 11.73
CA LEU A 183 -12.79 -20.37 11.05
C LEU A 183 -14.14 -20.13 11.70
N ILE A 184 -15.14 -19.75 10.93
CA ILE A 184 -16.54 -19.64 11.38
C ILE A 184 -17.33 -20.69 10.62
N VAL A 185 -18.00 -21.58 11.32
CA VAL A 185 -18.80 -22.63 10.73
C VAL A 185 -20.21 -22.60 11.36
N GLY A 186 -21.21 -22.93 10.61
CA GLY A 186 -22.54 -22.95 11.19
C GLY A 186 -23.68 -22.96 10.17
N ASP A 187 -24.88 -23.10 10.69
CA ASP A 187 -26.13 -22.95 9.93
C ASP A 187 -26.62 -21.50 10.07
N PHE A 188 -26.68 -20.83 8.95
CA PHE A 188 -27.04 -19.42 8.87
C PHE A 188 -28.49 -19.18 8.48
N ASN A 189 -29.18 -20.20 7.99
CA ASN A 189 -30.57 -20.07 7.48
C ASN A 189 -30.70 -18.89 6.49
N ILE A 190 -29.69 -18.69 5.61
CA ILE A 190 -29.62 -17.65 4.57
C ILE A 190 -29.39 -18.35 3.24
N HIS A 191 -30.18 -18.02 2.25
CA HIS A 191 -30.05 -18.57 0.89
C HIS A 191 -28.91 -17.87 0.12
N VAL A 192 -27.65 -18.27 0.41
CA VAL A 192 -26.47 -17.69 -0.28
C VAL A 192 -26.35 -18.18 -1.73
N ASP A 193 -27.06 -19.21 -2.11
CA ASP A 193 -27.22 -19.78 -3.45
C ASP A 193 -28.21 -18.99 -4.34
N ASN A 194 -28.98 -18.08 -3.75
CA ASN A 194 -29.96 -17.27 -4.48
C ASN A 194 -29.50 -15.82 -4.61
N GLU A 195 -29.03 -15.43 -5.77
CA GLU A 195 -28.57 -14.05 -6.05
C GLU A 195 -29.66 -12.98 -5.87
N LYS A 196 -30.93 -13.36 -5.92
CA LYS A 196 -32.08 -12.46 -5.70
C LYS A 196 -32.41 -12.25 -4.22
N ASP A 197 -31.83 -13.04 -3.32
CA ASP A 197 -32.04 -12.86 -1.88
C ASP A 197 -31.27 -11.65 -1.36
N VAL A 198 -32.01 -10.63 -0.94
CA VAL A 198 -31.45 -9.37 -0.44
C VAL A 198 -30.60 -9.61 0.83
N LEU A 199 -31.01 -10.52 1.69
CA LEU A 199 -30.27 -10.87 2.91
C LEU A 199 -28.98 -11.64 2.56
N GLY A 200 -29.05 -12.59 1.64
CA GLY A 200 -27.91 -13.35 1.13
C GLY A 200 -26.86 -12.44 0.50
N SER A 201 -27.28 -11.53 -0.37
CA SER A 201 -26.40 -10.55 -1.00
C SER A 201 -25.73 -9.64 0.04
N ALA A 202 -26.49 -9.10 1.00
CA ALA A 202 -25.94 -8.24 2.06
C ALA A 202 -24.96 -9.00 2.97
N PHE A 203 -25.22 -10.27 3.24
CA PHE A 203 -24.33 -11.13 4.02
C PHE A 203 -23.00 -11.38 3.32
N ILE A 204 -23.03 -11.78 2.05
CA ILE A 204 -21.81 -11.98 1.24
C ILE A 204 -20.99 -10.69 1.11
N ASP A 205 -21.66 -9.57 0.97
CA ASP A 205 -20.99 -8.26 0.90
C ASP A 205 -20.23 -7.91 2.18
N ILE A 206 -20.81 -8.20 3.35
CA ILE A 206 -20.10 -7.99 4.61
C ILE A 206 -18.90 -8.93 4.73
N LEU A 207 -19.03 -10.21 4.39
CA LEU A 207 -17.92 -11.15 4.39
C LEU A 207 -16.76 -10.66 3.52
N ASN A 208 -17.07 -10.24 2.29
CA ASN A 208 -16.09 -9.69 1.36
C ASN A 208 -15.42 -8.43 1.90
N SER A 209 -16.19 -7.56 2.56
CA SER A 209 -15.66 -6.30 3.12
C SER A 209 -14.68 -6.53 4.27
N ILE A 210 -14.91 -7.56 5.09
CA ILE A 210 -14.05 -7.92 6.23
C ILE A 210 -12.87 -8.81 5.78
N GLY A 211 -12.94 -9.37 4.56
CA GLY A 211 -11.91 -10.27 4.02
C GLY A 211 -12.06 -11.70 4.52
N VAL A 212 -13.30 -12.13 4.79
CA VAL A 212 -13.68 -13.50 5.12
C VAL A 212 -14.17 -14.20 3.86
N ARG A 213 -13.69 -15.42 3.62
CA ARG A 213 -14.02 -16.21 2.44
C ARG A 213 -15.00 -17.33 2.81
N GLN A 214 -16.07 -17.48 2.03
CA GLN A 214 -17.01 -18.59 2.08
C GLN A 214 -16.51 -19.71 1.14
N HIS A 215 -16.61 -20.99 1.58
CA HIS A 215 -16.03 -22.15 0.90
C HIS A 215 -17.01 -23.23 0.46
N VAL A 216 -18.25 -23.20 0.93
CA VAL A 216 -19.24 -24.24 0.61
C VAL A 216 -19.88 -23.92 -0.74
N SER A 217 -19.77 -24.83 -1.67
CA SER A 217 -20.44 -24.77 -2.98
C SER A 217 -21.31 -26.03 -3.15
N GLY A 218 -22.61 -25.83 -3.25
CA GLY A 218 -23.60 -26.91 -3.39
C GLY A 218 -24.58 -26.99 -2.22
N PRO A 219 -25.70 -27.76 -2.41
CA PRO A 219 -26.76 -27.82 -1.43
C PRO A 219 -26.35 -28.57 -0.15
N THR A 220 -26.64 -27.96 0.99
CA THR A 220 -26.40 -28.54 2.33
C THR A 220 -27.69 -28.96 3.03
N HIS A 221 -28.82 -28.75 2.38
CA HIS A 221 -30.14 -29.05 2.91
C HIS A 221 -30.96 -29.86 1.87
N CYS A 222 -31.86 -30.76 2.32
CA CYS A 222 -32.66 -31.62 1.45
C CYS A 222 -33.57 -30.88 0.46
N ARG A 223 -33.85 -29.59 0.68
CA ARG A 223 -34.59 -28.72 -0.23
C ARG A 223 -33.70 -28.01 -1.26
N ASN A 224 -32.51 -28.50 -1.47
CA ASN A 224 -31.55 -27.99 -2.45
C ASN A 224 -31.00 -26.57 -2.17
N HIS A 225 -30.94 -26.14 -0.90
CA HIS A 225 -30.40 -24.86 -0.47
C HIS A 225 -29.04 -25.02 0.22
N THR A 226 -28.19 -23.99 0.12
CA THR A 226 -26.90 -23.88 0.80
C THR A 226 -27.07 -23.02 2.05
N LEU A 227 -27.34 -23.63 3.21
CA LEU A 227 -27.64 -22.97 4.48
C LEU A 227 -26.47 -23.07 5.48
N ASP A 228 -25.72 -24.20 5.42
CA ASP A 228 -24.58 -24.49 6.28
C ASP A 228 -23.30 -24.01 5.61
N LEU A 229 -22.59 -23.10 6.26
CA LEU A 229 -21.46 -22.40 5.66
C LEU A 229 -20.18 -22.62 6.44
N ILE A 230 -19.06 -22.60 5.70
CA ILE A 230 -17.70 -22.59 6.21
C ILE A 230 -17.02 -21.28 5.75
N LEU A 231 -16.70 -20.43 6.70
CA LEU A 231 -16.14 -19.11 6.49
C LEU A 231 -14.73 -19.04 7.08
N SER A 232 -13.73 -18.65 6.31
CA SER A 232 -12.35 -18.58 6.79
C SER A 232 -11.72 -17.20 6.63
N HIS A 233 -10.81 -16.86 7.57
CA HIS A 233 -9.90 -15.74 7.47
C HIS A 233 -8.50 -16.17 7.91
N GLY A 234 -7.50 -15.99 7.03
CA GLY A 234 -6.10 -16.34 7.31
C GLY A 234 -5.83 -17.85 7.45
N ILE A 235 -6.78 -18.70 7.05
CA ILE A 235 -6.66 -20.16 7.02
C ILE A 235 -6.76 -20.61 5.56
N ASP A 236 -5.87 -21.52 5.19
CA ASP A 236 -5.90 -22.21 3.90
C ASP A 236 -6.80 -23.45 4.00
N VAL A 237 -7.94 -23.42 3.29
CA VAL A 237 -8.91 -24.48 3.21
C VAL A 237 -8.59 -25.29 1.95
N ASP A 238 -8.21 -26.53 2.13
CA ASP A 238 -7.80 -27.45 1.06
C ASP A 238 -9.00 -27.96 0.25
N SER A 239 -9.99 -28.52 0.95
CA SER A 239 -11.21 -29.07 0.34
C SER A 239 -12.40 -28.96 1.26
N VAL A 240 -13.58 -28.81 0.65
CA VAL A 240 -14.88 -28.93 1.31
C VAL A 240 -15.68 -30.02 0.61
N GLU A 241 -16.21 -30.99 1.37
CA GLU A 241 -16.98 -32.13 0.91
C GLU A 241 -18.35 -32.11 1.60
N ILE A 242 -19.42 -32.30 0.85
CA ILE A 242 -20.79 -32.36 1.36
C ILE A 242 -21.25 -33.81 1.29
N ILE A 243 -21.63 -34.39 2.42
CA ILE A 243 -22.05 -35.79 2.54
C ILE A 243 -23.51 -35.83 2.97
N GLN A 244 -24.34 -36.44 2.13
CA GLN A 244 -25.73 -36.71 2.46
C GLN A 244 -25.76 -37.87 3.45
N PRO A 245 -26.42 -37.74 4.62
CA PRO A 245 -26.62 -38.87 5.51
C PRO A 245 -27.42 -39.98 4.82
N SER A 246 -27.08 -41.24 5.11
CA SER A 246 -27.74 -42.42 4.51
C SER A 246 -29.15 -42.66 5.03
N ASP A 247 -29.55 -42.06 6.16
CA ASP A 247 -30.85 -42.23 6.82
C ASP A 247 -31.49 -40.88 7.14
N ASP A 248 -32.78 -40.81 7.38
CA ASP A 248 -33.58 -39.61 7.72
C ASP A 248 -33.21 -38.99 9.08
N ILE A 249 -31.93 -38.82 9.34
CA ILE A 249 -31.39 -38.32 10.61
C ILE A 249 -31.52 -36.82 10.73
N SER A 250 -31.23 -36.09 9.65
CA SER A 250 -31.40 -34.66 9.55
C SER A 250 -31.74 -34.26 8.14
N ASP A 251 -32.49 -33.18 7.99
CA ASP A 251 -32.73 -32.52 6.70
C ASP A 251 -31.49 -31.73 6.21
N HIS A 252 -30.45 -31.61 7.04
CA HIS A 252 -29.16 -31.02 6.70
C HIS A 252 -28.09 -32.08 6.43
N TYR A 253 -27.15 -31.75 5.54
CA TYR A 253 -26.06 -32.64 5.15
C TYR A 253 -24.82 -32.38 6.00
N LEU A 254 -23.94 -33.36 6.18
CA LEU A 254 -22.64 -33.18 6.83
C LEU A 254 -21.70 -32.47 5.90
N VAL A 255 -21.16 -31.32 6.34
CA VAL A 255 -20.13 -30.56 5.60
C VAL A 255 -18.76 -30.82 6.24
N LEU A 256 -17.85 -31.44 5.50
CA LEU A 256 -16.48 -31.73 5.93
C LEU A 256 -15.51 -30.75 5.30
N CYS A 257 -14.60 -30.21 6.09
CA CYS A 257 -13.58 -29.26 5.67
C CYS A 257 -12.20 -29.76 6.09
N LYS A 258 -11.22 -29.72 5.18
CA LYS A 258 -9.81 -30.03 5.44
C LYS A 258 -8.98 -28.75 5.46
N LEU A 259 -8.16 -28.58 6.50
CA LEU A 259 -7.33 -27.39 6.74
C LEU A 259 -5.85 -27.74 6.77
N HIS A 260 -4.98 -26.89 6.19
CA HIS A 260 -3.53 -27.00 6.30
C HIS A 260 -2.93 -25.96 7.24
N ILE A 261 -2.08 -26.38 8.18
CA ILE A 261 -1.44 -25.50 9.17
C ILE A 261 0.07 -25.76 9.25
N ALA A 262 0.92 -24.72 9.07
CA ALA A 262 2.37 -24.82 8.97
C ALA A 262 3.16 -24.55 10.28
N LYS A 263 4.35 -25.18 10.46
CA LYS A 263 5.24 -25.15 11.64
C LYS A 263 6.52 -24.30 11.44
N ILE A 264 7.15 -23.73 12.48
CA ILE A 264 8.22 -22.69 12.43
C ILE A 264 9.61 -23.24 12.83
N VAL A 265 10.70 -22.81 12.16
CA VAL A 265 12.12 -23.18 12.40
C VAL A 265 13.07 -21.95 12.50
N ASN A 266 14.18 -22.02 13.26
CA ASN A 266 15.10 -20.92 13.67
C ASN A 266 16.32 -20.68 12.76
N SER A 267 16.93 -19.45 12.75
CA SER A 267 17.95 -18.94 11.81
C SER A 267 19.33 -18.55 12.37
N THR A 268 20.33 -18.31 11.47
CA THR A 268 21.78 -18.11 11.68
C THR A 268 22.25 -16.63 11.62
N SER A 269 23.47 -16.31 12.11
CA SER A 269 24.01 -14.95 12.33
C SER A 269 24.79 -14.34 11.14
N CYS A 270 24.58 -13.03 10.85
CA CYS A 270 25.16 -12.28 9.73
C CYS A 270 26.07 -11.12 10.19
N TYR A 271 27.14 -10.80 9.41
CA TYR A 271 28.07 -9.69 9.68
C TYR A 271 27.92 -8.61 8.60
N LYS A 272 28.01 -7.29 8.96
CA LYS A 272 27.96 -6.17 7.99
C LYS A 272 28.90 -5.04 8.36
N TYR A 273 29.47 -4.37 7.35
CA TYR A 273 30.25 -3.16 7.53
C TYR A 273 29.33 -1.99 7.90
N ARG A 274 29.63 -1.32 9.01
CA ARG A 274 28.87 -0.13 9.47
C ARG A 274 29.77 0.93 10.07
N ARG A 275 29.44 2.20 9.83
CA ARG A 275 30.01 3.36 10.54
C ARG A 275 29.24 3.61 11.83
N THR A 276 29.95 4.10 12.85
CA THR A 276 29.32 4.59 14.08
C THR A 276 29.29 6.11 14.03
N ILE A 277 28.09 6.66 13.80
CA ILE A 277 27.86 8.11 13.82
C ILE A 277 27.21 8.42 15.16
N THR A 278 27.86 9.26 15.95
CA THR A 278 27.44 9.70 17.30
C THR A 278 27.11 11.19 17.29
N SER A 279 26.61 11.75 18.36
CA SER A 279 26.38 13.19 18.51
C SER A 279 27.66 14.02 18.37
N THR A 280 28.81 13.47 18.73
CA THR A 280 30.12 14.14 18.64
C THR A 280 30.76 14.02 17.25
N THR A 281 30.21 13.22 16.35
CA THR A 281 30.80 13.02 15.00
C THR A 281 30.84 14.31 14.19
N LYS A 282 29.84 15.19 14.37
CA LYS A 282 29.82 16.52 13.72
C LYS A 282 31.05 17.32 14.10
N ASP A 283 31.30 17.52 15.38
CA ASP A 283 32.39 18.38 15.91
C ASP A 283 33.76 17.80 15.55
N CYS A 284 33.92 16.49 15.65
CA CYS A 284 35.10 15.79 15.19
C CYS A 284 35.30 15.93 13.67
N PHE A 285 34.24 15.84 12.86
CA PHE A 285 34.34 15.99 11.42
C PHE A 285 34.85 17.40 11.05
N LEU A 286 34.29 18.43 11.67
CA LEU A 286 34.70 19.81 11.43
C LEU A 286 36.13 20.09 11.88
N SER A 287 36.57 19.49 13.01
CA SER A 287 37.95 19.66 13.52
C SER A 287 39.02 18.99 12.64
N TYR A 288 38.63 17.92 11.88
CA TYR A 288 39.54 17.23 10.95
C TYR A 288 39.31 17.64 9.49
N LEU A 289 38.33 18.50 9.21
CA LEU A 289 38.12 19.03 7.86
C LEU A 289 39.19 20.08 7.57
N PRO A 290 40.01 19.91 6.52
CA PRO A 290 40.94 20.94 6.09
C PRO A 290 40.21 22.23 5.63
N ASP A 291 40.99 23.30 5.50
CA ASP A 291 40.45 24.57 4.96
C ASP A 291 39.81 24.35 3.58
N VAL A 292 38.60 24.81 3.42
CA VAL A 292 37.80 24.70 2.18
C VAL A 292 37.70 26.05 1.45
N SER A 293 38.46 27.06 1.86
CA SER A 293 38.43 28.39 1.27
C SER A 293 38.89 28.43 -0.20
N GLU A 294 39.76 27.49 -0.60
CA GLU A 294 40.17 27.34 -2.02
C GLU A 294 39.03 26.95 -2.96
N PHE A 295 37.94 26.38 -2.44
CA PHE A 295 36.76 26.01 -3.22
C PHE A 295 35.71 27.12 -3.35
N LEU A 296 36.04 28.37 -2.94
CA LEU A 296 35.11 29.51 -2.98
C LEU A 296 35.15 30.27 -4.33
N SER A 297 36.07 29.94 -5.21
CA SER A 297 36.16 30.56 -6.54
C SER A 297 35.29 29.83 -7.58
N ILE A 298 34.52 30.62 -8.37
CA ILE A 298 33.71 30.07 -9.47
C ILE A 298 34.62 29.46 -10.54
N SER A 299 34.38 28.18 -10.89
CA SER A 299 35.12 27.49 -11.94
C SER A 299 34.84 28.13 -13.30
N LYS A 300 35.89 28.30 -14.09
CA LYS A 300 35.82 28.93 -15.42
C LYS A 300 35.67 27.90 -16.55
N THR A 301 36.07 26.67 -16.32
CA THR A 301 35.95 25.58 -17.31
C THR A 301 35.26 24.36 -16.72
N SER A 302 34.75 23.50 -17.59
CA SER A 302 34.08 22.23 -17.18
C SER A 302 35.05 21.29 -16.46
N GLU A 303 36.29 21.23 -16.90
CA GLU A 303 37.34 20.39 -16.31
C GLU A 303 37.64 20.86 -14.88
N GLN A 304 37.81 22.18 -14.66
CA GLN A 304 38.02 22.75 -13.33
C GLN A 304 36.87 22.40 -12.37
N LEU A 305 35.64 22.46 -12.86
CA LEU A 305 34.46 22.11 -12.06
C LEU A 305 34.45 20.62 -11.68
N ASP A 306 34.81 19.73 -12.60
CA ASP A 306 34.94 18.29 -12.34
C ASP A 306 36.02 18.03 -11.28
N ASP A 307 37.20 18.63 -11.42
CA ASP A 307 38.34 18.48 -10.48
C ASP A 307 37.98 18.99 -9.07
N VAL A 308 37.38 20.17 -8.97
CA VAL A 308 36.93 20.78 -7.71
C VAL A 308 35.91 19.87 -7.02
N THR A 309 34.95 19.35 -7.79
CA THR A 309 33.90 18.48 -7.23
C THR A 309 34.49 17.14 -6.75
N GLU A 310 35.38 16.51 -7.52
CA GLU A 310 36.02 15.24 -7.14
C GLU A 310 36.96 15.41 -5.94
N THR A 311 37.70 16.52 -5.88
CA THR A 311 38.59 16.86 -4.75
C THR A 311 37.77 17.04 -3.48
N MET A 312 36.65 17.77 -3.53
CA MET A 312 35.79 17.97 -2.39
C MET A 312 35.13 16.65 -1.92
N ASP A 313 34.66 15.82 -2.84
CA ASP A 313 34.09 14.50 -2.52
C ASP A 313 35.14 13.59 -1.84
N SER A 314 36.40 13.63 -2.34
CA SER A 314 37.53 12.90 -1.77
C SER A 314 37.90 13.40 -0.38
N LEU A 315 37.90 14.71 -0.18
CA LEU A 315 38.17 15.37 1.10
C LEU A 315 37.16 14.96 2.16
N PHE A 316 35.87 15.08 1.85
CA PHE A 316 34.79 14.68 2.75
C PHE A 316 34.84 13.18 3.09
N SER A 317 35.11 12.33 2.09
CA SER A 317 35.23 10.89 2.29
C SER A 317 36.43 10.53 3.19
N ARG A 318 37.59 11.15 2.99
CA ARG A 318 38.80 10.94 3.82
C ARG A 318 38.55 11.39 5.25
N THR A 319 38.03 12.59 5.46
CA THR A 319 37.69 13.13 6.78
C THR A 319 36.72 12.22 7.53
N LEU A 320 35.63 11.74 6.84
CA LEU A 320 34.70 10.80 7.45
C LEU A 320 35.34 9.44 7.79
N ASN A 321 36.25 8.94 6.94
CA ASN A 321 36.97 7.70 7.21
C ASN A 321 37.90 7.80 8.42
N THR A 322 38.47 8.96 8.67
CA THR A 322 39.29 9.24 9.86
C THR A 322 38.42 9.26 11.11
N VAL A 323 37.32 10.00 11.10
CA VAL A 323 36.46 10.21 12.28
C VAL A 323 35.55 9.01 12.56
N ALA A 324 35.01 8.39 11.52
CA ALA A 324 34.04 7.28 11.65
C ALA A 324 34.34 6.17 10.62
N PRO A 325 35.40 5.38 10.82
CA PRO A 325 35.79 4.33 9.88
C PRO A 325 34.74 3.21 9.79
N LEU A 326 34.67 2.59 8.60
CA LEU A 326 33.86 1.39 8.38
C LEU A 326 34.44 0.23 9.21
N ARG A 327 33.62 -0.35 10.09
CA ARG A 327 34.00 -1.53 10.90
C ARG A 327 33.04 -2.66 10.66
N LEU A 328 33.56 -3.87 10.52
CA LEU A 328 32.79 -5.10 10.46
C LEU A 328 32.13 -5.37 11.81
N ARG A 329 30.81 -5.37 11.82
CA ARG A 329 30.04 -5.65 13.05
C ARG A 329 29.11 -6.83 12.83
N LYS A 330 29.07 -7.73 13.82
CA LYS A 330 28.05 -8.76 13.89
C LYS A 330 26.68 -8.07 13.95
N VAL A 331 25.84 -8.29 12.96
CA VAL A 331 24.44 -7.89 13.01
C VAL A 331 23.80 -8.77 14.08
N LYS A 332 23.69 -8.25 15.29
CA LYS A 332 22.79 -8.87 16.26
C LYS A 332 21.42 -8.84 15.57
N GLU A 333 20.84 -10.00 15.28
CA GLU A 333 19.40 -10.06 15.03
C GLU A 333 18.77 -9.24 16.15
N ASN A 334 18.00 -8.24 15.80
CA ASN A 334 17.36 -7.36 16.77
C ASN A 334 16.76 -8.26 17.84
N SER A 335 17.23 -8.13 19.08
CA SER A 335 16.72 -8.96 20.14
C SER A 335 15.20 -8.82 20.11
N LEU A 336 14.49 -9.94 20.27
CA LEU A 336 13.01 -9.95 20.29
C LEU A 336 12.45 -8.98 21.34
N THR A 337 13.30 -8.44 22.19
CA THR A 337 12.97 -7.57 23.33
C THR A 337 13.95 -6.39 23.46
N PRO A 338 13.98 -5.46 22.46
CA PRO A 338 14.88 -4.30 22.51
C PRO A 338 14.56 -3.33 23.66
N TRP A 339 13.36 -3.40 24.24
CA TRP A 339 12.90 -2.64 25.41
C TRP A 339 13.40 -3.20 26.76
N TYR A 340 14.12 -4.32 26.74
CA TYR A 340 14.55 -4.99 27.96
C TYR A 340 15.78 -4.29 28.54
N ASN A 341 15.57 -3.43 29.55
CA ASN A 341 16.58 -2.59 30.20
C ASN A 341 17.08 -3.16 31.55
N GLU A 342 18.03 -2.50 32.17
CA GLU A 342 18.62 -2.96 33.45
C GLU A 342 17.60 -2.96 34.59
N HIS A 343 16.69 -1.99 34.61
CA HIS A 343 15.62 -1.96 35.63
C HIS A 343 14.73 -3.21 35.56
N THR A 344 14.31 -3.61 34.33
CA THR A 344 13.52 -4.84 34.16
C THR A 344 14.31 -6.09 34.51
N ARG A 345 15.64 -6.10 34.30
CA ARG A 345 16.51 -7.20 34.70
C ARG A 345 16.60 -7.34 36.23
N THR A 346 16.74 -6.22 36.93
CA THR A 346 16.81 -6.17 38.39
C THR A 346 15.52 -6.70 39.01
N LEU A 347 14.36 -6.24 38.56
CA LEU A 347 13.07 -6.74 39.03
C LEU A 347 12.86 -8.23 38.74
N LYS A 348 13.33 -8.72 37.58
CA LYS A 348 13.30 -10.16 37.28
C LYS A 348 14.15 -10.98 38.23
N ARG A 349 15.37 -10.50 38.56
CA ARG A 349 16.26 -11.17 39.53
C ARG A 349 15.60 -11.20 40.90
N ALA A 350 14.97 -10.11 41.34
CA ALA A 350 14.25 -10.05 42.62
C ALA A 350 13.07 -11.04 42.66
N ALA A 351 12.22 -11.04 41.66
CA ALA A 351 11.08 -11.98 41.57
C ALA A 351 11.54 -13.46 41.61
N ARG A 352 12.60 -13.80 40.85
CA ARG A 352 13.16 -15.15 40.87
C ARG A 352 13.84 -15.54 42.22
N LYS A 353 14.42 -14.57 42.94
CA LYS A 353 14.95 -14.80 44.27
C LYS A 353 13.83 -15.22 45.23
N MET A 354 12.71 -14.49 45.24
CA MET A 354 11.56 -14.81 46.09
C MET A 354 10.90 -16.12 45.67
N GLU A 355 10.80 -16.42 44.37
CA GLU A 355 10.32 -17.73 43.88
C GLU A 355 11.14 -18.89 44.40
N ARG A 356 12.48 -18.80 44.33
CA ARG A 356 13.39 -19.86 44.84
C ARG A 356 13.26 -20.03 46.35
N SER A 357 13.18 -18.94 47.13
CA SER A 357 12.99 -18.98 48.57
C SER A 357 11.67 -19.68 48.92
N TRP A 358 10.56 -19.33 48.23
CA TRP A 358 9.27 -20.01 48.41
C TRP A 358 9.32 -21.48 48.04
N ARG A 359 9.91 -21.85 46.92
CA ARG A 359 10.03 -23.26 46.51
C ARG A 359 10.83 -24.09 47.51
N LYS A 360 11.87 -23.49 48.15
CA LYS A 360 12.70 -24.17 49.15
C LYS A 360 12.04 -24.29 50.53
N THR A 361 11.39 -23.21 50.98
CA THR A 361 10.90 -23.12 52.37
C THR A 361 9.40 -23.40 52.50
N LYS A 362 8.62 -23.31 51.39
CA LYS A 362 7.16 -23.40 51.35
C LYS A 362 6.43 -22.38 52.23
N LEU A 363 7.12 -21.40 52.81
CA LEU A 363 6.54 -20.36 53.67
C LEU A 363 5.68 -19.38 52.88
N GLU A 364 4.48 -19.10 53.37
CA GLU A 364 3.48 -18.25 52.75
C GLU A 364 3.98 -16.82 52.51
N VAL A 365 4.81 -16.29 53.43
CA VAL A 365 5.44 -14.96 53.31
C VAL A 365 6.24 -14.82 51.99
N PHE A 366 7.03 -15.85 51.63
CA PHE A 366 7.78 -15.84 50.38
C PHE A 366 6.87 -16.00 49.15
N ARG A 367 5.70 -16.66 49.26
CA ARG A 367 4.72 -16.77 48.20
C ARG A 367 4.09 -15.40 47.89
N ILE A 368 3.76 -14.65 48.95
CA ILE A 368 3.19 -13.30 48.83
C ILE A 368 4.27 -12.36 48.24
N ALA A 369 5.46 -12.34 48.76
CA ALA A 369 6.57 -11.51 48.24
C ALA A 369 6.92 -11.83 46.79
N TRP A 370 6.87 -13.11 46.38
CA TRP A 370 7.04 -13.50 44.99
C TRP A 370 5.91 -12.98 44.09
N ARG A 371 4.66 -13.05 44.55
CA ARG A 371 3.48 -12.55 43.80
C ARG A 371 3.61 -11.04 43.60
N GLU A 372 3.94 -10.28 44.60
CA GLU A 372 4.13 -8.82 44.54
C GLU A 372 5.29 -8.42 43.62
N SER A 373 6.46 -9.07 43.80
CA SER A 373 7.62 -8.87 42.92
C SER A 373 7.32 -9.21 41.46
N SER A 374 6.51 -10.24 41.20
CA SER A 374 6.08 -10.63 39.85
C SER A 374 5.12 -9.62 39.24
N ILE A 375 4.23 -9.00 40.03
CA ILE A 375 3.34 -7.92 39.60
C ILE A 375 4.16 -6.69 39.23
N SER A 376 5.09 -6.29 40.08
CA SER A 376 6.00 -5.16 39.83
C SER A 376 6.85 -5.36 38.59
N TYR A 377 7.43 -6.55 38.40
CA TYR A 377 8.17 -6.90 37.19
C TYR A 377 7.30 -6.83 35.93
N ARG A 378 6.05 -7.36 35.92
CA ARG A 378 5.13 -7.30 34.79
C ARG A 378 4.75 -5.87 34.45
N LYS A 379 4.52 -5.01 35.49
CA LYS A 379 4.21 -3.60 35.32
C LYS A 379 5.40 -2.88 34.67
N ALA A 380 6.62 -3.03 35.19
CA ALA A 380 7.82 -2.43 34.61
C ALA A 380 8.10 -2.89 33.18
N LEU A 381 7.88 -4.15 32.87
CA LEU A 381 8.04 -4.69 31.52
C LEU A 381 7.04 -4.05 30.55
N LYS A 382 5.78 -3.87 30.96
CA LYS A 382 4.75 -3.22 30.16
C LYS A 382 5.09 -1.75 29.90
N THR A 383 5.56 -1.03 30.91
CA THR A 383 5.98 0.38 30.79
C THR A 383 7.19 0.51 29.85
N ALA A 384 8.27 -0.24 30.08
CA ALA A 384 9.47 -0.20 29.25
C ALA A 384 9.17 -0.50 27.77
N ARG A 385 8.24 -1.42 27.50
CA ARG A 385 7.79 -1.76 26.15
C ARG A 385 7.00 -0.62 25.51
N SER A 386 6.10 -0.01 26.28
CA SER A 386 5.31 1.14 25.80
C SER A 386 6.20 2.33 25.46
N ASP A 387 7.15 2.65 26.34
CA ASP A 387 8.07 3.78 26.16
C ASP A 387 8.96 3.60 24.95
N TYR A 388 9.52 2.40 24.75
CA TYR A 388 10.33 2.07 23.58
C TYR A 388 9.57 2.26 22.28
N PHE A 389 8.35 1.72 22.16
CA PHE A 389 7.58 1.86 20.93
C PHE A 389 7.07 3.29 20.73
N SER A 390 6.75 4.00 21.80
CA SER A 390 6.36 5.40 21.74
C SER A 390 7.47 6.28 21.20
N SER A 391 8.69 6.13 21.70
CA SER A 391 9.87 6.86 21.21
C SER A 391 10.17 6.52 19.76
N LEU A 392 10.14 5.23 19.40
CA LEU A 392 10.40 4.77 18.04
C LEU A 392 9.40 5.33 17.01
N LEU A 393 8.12 5.40 17.37
CA LEU A 393 7.09 5.93 16.50
C LEU A 393 7.17 7.46 16.40
N GLU A 394 7.43 8.15 17.49
CA GLU A 394 7.56 9.61 17.51
C GLU A 394 8.75 10.09 16.68
N GLU A 395 9.92 9.43 16.82
CA GLU A 395 11.11 9.71 15.99
C GLU A 395 10.85 9.54 14.49
N ASN A 396 9.93 8.67 14.13
CA ASN A 396 9.66 8.32 12.73
C ASN A 396 8.25 8.73 12.25
N LYS A 397 7.57 9.63 12.94
CA LYS A 397 6.19 10.05 12.63
C LYS A 397 5.99 10.58 11.20
N HIS A 398 7.01 11.17 10.62
CA HIS A 398 6.98 11.70 9.25
C HIS A 398 7.43 10.70 8.17
N ASN A 399 7.73 9.44 8.57
CA ASN A 399 8.17 8.39 7.65
C ASN A 399 7.17 7.22 7.60
N PRO A 400 6.10 7.30 6.79
CA PRO A 400 5.09 6.25 6.69
C PRO A 400 5.68 4.88 6.34
N ARG A 401 6.69 4.83 5.45
CA ARG A 401 7.35 3.58 5.05
C ARG A 401 8.05 2.89 6.24
N TYR A 402 8.68 3.67 7.10
CA TYR A 402 9.30 3.14 8.33
C TYR A 402 8.23 2.61 9.29
N LEU A 403 7.14 3.36 9.48
CA LEU A 403 6.00 2.94 10.30
C LEU A 403 5.41 1.61 9.77
N PHE A 404 5.18 1.51 8.45
CA PHE A 404 4.71 0.28 7.81
C PHE A 404 5.65 -0.90 8.06
N ASN A 405 6.95 -0.72 7.84
CA ASN A 405 7.94 -1.77 8.05
C ASN A 405 8.04 -2.18 9.52
N THR A 406 7.95 -1.23 10.44
CA THR A 406 7.99 -1.49 11.89
C THR A 406 6.77 -2.28 12.34
N VAL A 407 5.57 -1.86 11.95
CA VAL A 407 4.33 -2.60 12.24
C VAL A 407 4.38 -3.99 11.62
N ALA A 408 4.82 -4.11 10.36
CA ALA A 408 4.95 -5.40 9.68
C ALA A 408 5.94 -6.34 10.39
N LYS A 409 7.12 -5.84 10.82
CA LYS A 409 8.11 -6.62 11.58
C LYS A 409 7.57 -7.11 12.92
N LEU A 410 6.76 -6.29 13.60
CA LEU A 410 6.18 -6.63 14.90
C LEU A 410 5.00 -7.58 14.82
N THR A 411 4.28 -7.56 13.69
CA THR A 411 3.04 -8.33 13.51
C THR A 411 3.20 -9.56 12.62
N LYS A 412 4.25 -9.63 11.79
CA LYS A 412 4.53 -10.83 10.98
C LYS A 412 5.07 -11.95 11.85
N ASN A 413 4.53 -13.15 11.66
CA ASN A 413 5.18 -14.37 12.10
C ASN A 413 6.55 -14.49 11.40
N LYS A 414 7.58 -14.92 12.12
CA LYS A 414 8.96 -15.11 11.63
C LYS A 414 9.09 -16.07 10.43
N ALA A 415 8.02 -16.73 10.03
CA ALA A 415 7.99 -17.72 8.95
C ALA A 415 8.03 -17.15 7.51
N SER A 416 7.88 -15.84 7.31
CA SER A 416 8.18 -15.25 6.00
C SER A 416 9.65 -14.85 5.97
N THR A 417 10.52 -15.80 5.76
CA THR A 417 11.91 -15.59 5.35
C THR A 417 11.85 -14.73 4.09
N SER A 418 12.44 -13.54 4.14
CA SER A 418 12.84 -12.84 2.93
C SER A 418 13.73 -13.81 2.16
N VAL A 419 13.29 -14.23 0.99
CA VAL A 419 14.15 -15.00 0.07
C VAL A 419 15.39 -14.14 -0.12
N ASP A 420 16.56 -14.66 0.24
CA ASP A 420 17.82 -13.95 0.04
C ASP A 420 18.08 -13.96 -1.46
N ILE A 421 17.83 -12.85 -2.12
CA ILE A 421 17.93 -12.65 -3.56
C ILE A 421 19.35 -12.96 -4.04
N SER A 422 20.37 -12.71 -3.21
CA SER A 422 21.77 -12.97 -3.53
C SER A 422 22.11 -14.47 -3.74
N GLN A 423 21.21 -15.37 -3.29
CA GLN A 423 21.36 -16.81 -3.52
C GLN A 423 20.95 -17.23 -4.94
N HIS A 424 20.25 -16.38 -5.68
CA HIS A 424 19.69 -16.73 -6.98
C HIS A 424 20.26 -15.90 -8.14
N HIS A 425 20.60 -14.61 -7.91
CA HIS A 425 21.09 -13.70 -8.94
C HIS A 425 22.24 -12.85 -8.42
N SER A 426 23.28 -12.70 -9.24
CA SER A 426 24.40 -11.78 -9.00
C SER A 426 24.02 -10.35 -9.41
N SER A 427 24.84 -9.37 -9.01
CA SER A 427 24.68 -7.98 -9.45
C SER A 427 24.82 -7.85 -10.97
N ASN A 428 25.66 -8.67 -11.60
CA ASN A 428 25.84 -8.69 -13.04
C ASN A 428 24.61 -9.24 -13.78
N ASP A 429 23.90 -10.24 -13.23
CA ASP A 429 22.67 -10.77 -13.84
C ASP A 429 21.61 -9.69 -13.93
N PHE A 430 21.44 -8.90 -12.85
CA PHE A 430 20.55 -7.75 -12.87
C PHE A 430 20.98 -6.70 -13.90
N MET A 431 22.27 -6.38 -13.97
CA MET A 431 22.77 -5.38 -14.91
C MET A 431 22.54 -5.81 -16.36
N ASN A 432 22.91 -7.03 -16.69
CA ASN A 432 22.68 -7.63 -18.01
C ASN A 432 21.20 -7.63 -18.38
N TYR A 433 20.33 -8.02 -17.44
CA TYR A 433 18.89 -8.03 -17.68
C TYR A 433 18.34 -6.64 -17.95
N PHE A 434 18.74 -5.61 -17.17
CA PHE A 434 18.23 -4.25 -17.35
C PHE A 434 18.72 -3.63 -18.67
N THR A 435 19.94 -3.90 -19.09
CA THR A 435 20.48 -3.41 -20.35
C THR A 435 19.85 -4.14 -21.54
N SER A 436 19.88 -5.47 -21.58
CA SER A 436 19.32 -6.27 -22.67
C SER A 436 17.82 -6.07 -22.90
N LYS A 437 17.09 -5.73 -21.82
CA LYS A 437 15.67 -5.38 -21.92
C LYS A 437 15.41 -4.14 -22.77
N ILE A 438 16.28 -3.12 -22.65
CA ILE A 438 16.15 -1.88 -23.42
C ILE A 438 16.46 -2.17 -24.88
N ASP A 439 17.55 -2.90 -25.14
CA ASP A 439 17.95 -3.30 -26.48
C ASP A 439 16.82 -4.12 -27.16
N THR A 440 16.26 -5.10 -26.46
CA THR A 440 15.12 -5.91 -26.96
C THR A 440 13.90 -5.05 -27.31
N ILE A 441 13.61 -4.01 -26.53
CA ILE A 441 12.48 -3.09 -26.83
C ILE A 441 12.79 -2.30 -28.09
N ARG A 442 14.02 -1.78 -28.24
CA ARG A 442 14.41 -1.00 -29.42
C ARG A 442 14.45 -1.87 -30.68
N ASP A 443 14.92 -3.10 -30.61
CA ASP A 443 14.90 -4.06 -31.70
C ASP A 443 13.46 -4.38 -32.15
N LYS A 444 12.55 -4.59 -31.18
CA LYS A 444 11.12 -4.77 -31.49
C LYS A 444 10.54 -3.55 -32.20
N ILE A 445 10.88 -2.35 -31.77
CA ILE A 445 10.42 -1.12 -32.42
C ILE A 445 10.97 -1.04 -33.85
N ALA A 446 12.26 -1.37 -34.07
CA ALA A 446 12.87 -1.38 -35.39
C ALA A 446 12.19 -2.38 -36.34
N THR A 447 11.73 -3.53 -35.85
CA THR A 447 11.00 -4.52 -36.66
C THR A 447 9.57 -4.12 -37.00
N ILE A 448 8.96 -3.22 -36.20
CA ILE A 448 7.57 -2.75 -36.41
C ILE A 448 7.52 -1.56 -37.39
N GLN A 449 8.64 -0.88 -37.61
CA GLN A 449 8.66 0.28 -38.54
C GLN A 449 8.20 -0.15 -39.94
N PRO A 450 7.11 0.41 -40.48
CA PRO A 450 6.71 0.14 -41.84
C PRO A 450 7.75 0.74 -42.79
N SER A 451 8.05 0.02 -43.86
CA SER A 451 8.95 0.41 -44.98
C SER A 451 8.39 1.60 -45.82
N ALA A 452 7.51 2.41 -45.30
CA ALA A 452 6.94 3.56 -45.98
C ALA A 452 7.33 4.84 -45.25
N THR A 453 7.99 5.72 -45.97
CA THR A 453 8.19 7.13 -45.62
C THR A 453 6.89 7.75 -45.09
N VAL A 454 6.66 7.60 -43.77
CA VAL A 454 5.72 8.49 -43.09
C VAL A 454 6.40 9.85 -43.13
N SER A 455 5.91 10.71 -44.03
CA SER A 455 6.29 12.13 -44.07
C SER A 455 6.18 12.60 -42.63
N HIS A 456 7.28 13.09 -42.08
CA HIS A 456 7.28 13.86 -40.85
C HIS A 456 6.27 15.00 -41.07
N GLN A 457 5.00 14.75 -40.72
CA GLN A 457 4.07 15.84 -40.56
C GLN A 457 4.65 16.63 -39.39
N THR A 458 5.44 17.64 -39.77
CA THR A 458 5.92 18.67 -38.87
C THR A 458 4.68 19.28 -38.25
N VAL A 459 4.30 18.83 -37.07
CA VAL A 459 3.42 19.63 -36.23
C VAL A 459 4.12 20.96 -36.11
N HIS A 460 3.59 21.99 -36.78
CA HIS A 460 4.12 23.34 -36.73
C HIS A 460 3.89 23.92 -35.33
N TYR A 461 4.75 23.50 -34.40
CA TYR A 461 4.82 24.14 -33.11
C TYR A 461 5.47 25.49 -33.27
N ARG A 462 4.81 26.57 -32.85
CA ARG A 462 5.47 27.86 -32.73
C ARG A 462 6.31 27.84 -31.47
N PRO A 463 7.64 27.97 -31.54
CA PRO A 463 8.43 28.12 -30.34
C PRO A 463 7.92 29.34 -29.56
N PRO A 464 7.99 29.30 -28.22
CA PRO A 464 7.57 30.43 -27.40
C PRO A 464 8.33 31.68 -27.79
N GLU A 465 7.69 32.83 -27.71
CA GLU A 465 8.31 34.13 -28.05
C GLU A 465 9.54 34.39 -27.17
N GLU A 466 9.52 33.96 -25.92
CA GLU A 466 10.61 34.05 -24.96
C GLU A 466 11.41 32.74 -24.95
N GLN A 467 12.72 32.83 -25.17
CA GLN A 467 13.61 31.68 -25.11
C GLN A 467 14.33 31.59 -23.74
N PHE A 468 14.61 30.39 -23.28
CA PHE A 468 15.32 30.10 -22.06
C PHE A 468 16.80 29.82 -22.33
N HIS A 469 17.66 30.86 -22.23
CA HIS A 469 19.06 30.78 -22.63
C HIS A 469 20.00 30.27 -21.53
N SER A 470 19.73 30.59 -20.27
CA SER A 470 20.62 30.27 -19.16
C SER A 470 19.87 30.13 -17.84
N PHE A 471 20.44 29.35 -16.93
CA PHE A 471 19.96 29.25 -15.55
C PHE A 471 20.57 30.37 -14.70
N SER A 472 19.78 30.94 -13.81
CA SER A 472 20.23 31.94 -12.84
C SER A 472 20.95 31.28 -11.68
N THR A 473 21.97 31.96 -11.14
CA THR A 473 22.64 31.58 -9.90
C THR A 473 21.69 31.71 -8.71
N ILE A 474 21.94 30.93 -7.66
CA ILE A 474 21.14 30.95 -6.41
C ILE A 474 21.96 31.56 -5.27
N GLY A 475 21.27 32.07 -4.26
CA GLY A 475 21.90 32.60 -3.05
C GLY A 475 22.06 31.49 -1.98
N GLU A 476 22.88 31.81 -0.97
CA GLU A 476 23.18 30.91 0.15
C GLU A 476 21.92 30.52 0.94
N GLU A 477 21.04 31.48 1.19
CA GLU A 477 19.78 31.23 1.93
C GLU A 477 18.86 30.26 1.18
N GLU A 478 18.79 30.38 -0.15
CA GLU A 478 17.99 29.47 -0.98
C GLU A 478 18.57 28.05 -0.93
N LEU A 479 19.90 27.92 -1.10
CA LEU A 479 20.56 26.63 -0.99
C LEU A 479 20.34 26.00 0.39
N TYR A 480 20.47 26.79 1.45
CA TYR A 480 20.25 26.34 2.82
C TYR A 480 18.82 25.78 2.99
N LYS A 481 17.80 26.51 2.53
CA LYS A 481 16.39 26.08 2.56
C LYS A 481 16.17 24.79 1.77
N LEU A 482 16.74 24.69 0.56
CA LEU A 482 16.63 23.49 -0.30
C LEU A 482 17.25 22.26 0.35
N VAL A 483 18.45 22.38 0.91
CA VAL A 483 19.13 21.25 1.57
C VAL A 483 18.37 20.83 2.83
N LYS A 484 17.99 21.77 3.70
CA LYS A 484 17.27 21.48 4.97
C LYS A 484 15.91 20.84 4.71
N SER A 485 15.13 21.33 3.74
CA SER A 485 13.80 20.78 3.40
C SER A 485 13.86 19.43 2.66
N SER A 486 14.99 19.09 2.04
CA SER A 486 15.14 17.83 1.29
C SER A 486 15.06 16.61 2.19
N LYS A 487 14.45 15.53 1.71
CA LYS A 487 14.39 14.26 2.45
C LYS A 487 15.79 13.66 2.61
N LEU A 488 16.04 13.04 3.75
CA LEU A 488 17.27 12.27 3.96
C LEU A 488 17.31 11.09 2.97
N THR A 489 18.45 10.94 2.30
CA THR A 489 18.71 9.82 1.38
C THR A 489 19.94 9.03 1.83
N THR A 490 20.00 7.78 1.40
CA THR A 490 21.18 6.93 1.59
C THR A 490 21.65 6.49 0.21
N CYS A 491 22.69 7.12 -0.31
CA CYS A 491 23.39 6.70 -1.51
C CYS A 491 24.80 6.26 -1.13
N MET A 492 25.29 5.17 -1.68
CA MET A 492 26.65 4.73 -1.39
C MET A 492 27.70 5.61 -2.10
N LEU A 493 27.29 6.43 -3.03
CA LEU A 493 28.13 7.41 -3.73
C LEU A 493 28.24 8.74 -2.97
N ASP A 494 27.41 8.96 -1.94
CA ASP A 494 27.53 10.18 -1.14
C ASP A 494 28.85 10.14 -0.34
N PRO A 495 29.72 11.16 -0.42
CA PRO A 495 30.99 11.20 0.31
C PRO A 495 30.76 11.19 1.83
N ILE A 496 29.67 11.83 2.27
CA ILE A 496 29.20 11.82 3.66
C ILE A 496 27.70 11.57 3.70
N PRO A 497 27.15 10.90 4.74
CA PRO A 497 25.72 10.69 4.87
C PRO A 497 24.94 12.00 4.85
N SER A 498 23.82 12.06 4.12
CA SER A 498 23.00 13.27 3.97
C SER A 498 22.53 13.87 5.32
N LYS A 499 22.43 13.06 6.39
CA LYS A 499 22.16 13.54 7.75
C LYS A 499 23.32 14.39 8.26
N LEU A 500 24.57 13.88 8.16
CA LEU A 500 25.75 14.58 8.60
C LEU A 500 25.96 15.85 7.76
N LEU A 501 25.78 15.77 6.44
CA LEU A 501 25.86 16.95 5.55
C LEU A 501 24.92 18.07 6.02
N LYS A 502 23.70 17.75 6.40
CA LYS A 502 22.77 18.75 6.94
C LYS A 502 23.20 19.34 8.27
N GLU A 503 23.88 18.56 9.10
CA GLU A 503 24.39 19.01 10.41
C GLU A 503 25.60 19.97 10.26
N VAL A 504 26.49 19.70 9.28
CA VAL A 504 27.68 20.52 9.00
C VAL A 504 27.44 21.60 7.92
N LEU A 505 26.23 21.72 7.42
CA LEU A 505 25.90 22.60 6.28
C LEU A 505 26.33 24.05 6.47
N PRO A 506 26.18 24.72 7.64
CA PRO A 506 26.57 26.10 7.79
C PRO A 506 28.05 26.36 7.47
N GLU A 507 28.92 25.39 7.75
CA GLU A 507 30.38 25.52 7.60
C GLU A 507 30.85 25.15 6.19
N VAL A 508 30.06 24.39 5.42
CA VAL A 508 30.44 23.93 4.07
C VAL A 508 29.54 24.48 2.95
N ILE A 509 28.60 25.36 3.29
CA ILE A 509 27.63 25.88 2.32
C ILE A 509 28.29 26.72 1.19
N GLY A 510 29.33 27.50 1.48
CA GLY A 510 30.06 28.32 0.49
C GLY A 510 30.61 27.48 -0.67
N PRO A 511 31.48 26.49 -0.41
CA PRO A 511 31.97 25.57 -1.45
C PRO A 511 30.86 24.86 -2.22
N LEU A 512 29.80 24.40 -1.54
CA LEU A 512 28.67 23.76 -2.20
C LEU A 512 27.91 24.71 -3.13
N LEU A 513 27.74 25.98 -2.70
CA LEU A 513 27.12 27.03 -3.49
C LEU A 513 27.94 27.32 -4.73
N THR A 514 29.27 27.39 -4.58
CA THR A 514 30.19 27.63 -5.69
C THR A 514 30.11 26.55 -6.76
N ILE A 515 30.11 25.27 -6.36
CA ILE A 515 29.95 24.14 -7.31
C ILE A 515 28.60 24.22 -8.03
N ILE A 516 27.51 24.47 -7.29
CA ILE A 516 26.17 24.57 -7.89
C ILE A 516 26.11 25.73 -8.89
N ASN A 517 26.58 26.95 -8.51
CA ASN A 517 26.53 28.11 -9.36
C ASN A 517 27.48 28.00 -10.57
N SER A 518 28.67 27.43 -10.38
CA SER A 518 29.58 27.13 -11.50
C SER A 518 28.92 26.18 -12.50
N SER A 519 28.25 25.14 -11.99
CA SER A 519 27.53 24.19 -12.83
C SER A 519 26.35 24.83 -13.60
N LEU A 520 25.63 25.78 -13.00
CA LEU A 520 24.55 26.53 -13.66
C LEU A 520 25.08 27.45 -14.76
N LEU A 521 26.14 28.21 -14.49
CA LEU A 521 26.72 29.15 -15.43
C LEU A 521 27.38 28.46 -16.64
N LEU A 522 28.17 27.40 -16.38
CA LEU A 522 28.87 26.66 -17.43
C LEU A 522 27.92 25.76 -18.25
N GLY A 523 26.71 25.51 -17.79
CA GLY A 523 25.83 24.53 -18.41
C GLY A 523 26.38 23.10 -18.34
N HIS A 524 27.23 22.78 -17.33
CA HIS A 524 27.91 21.51 -17.18
C HIS A 524 27.47 20.78 -15.89
N VAL A 525 27.25 19.48 -15.98
CA VAL A 525 26.93 18.59 -14.83
C VAL A 525 28.19 17.84 -14.42
N PRO A 526 28.68 17.99 -13.17
CA PRO A 526 29.92 17.31 -12.73
C PRO A 526 29.86 15.78 -12.95
N LYS A 527 31.00 15.19 -13.34
CA LYS A 527 31.12 13.73 -13.64
C LYS A 527 30.69 12.87 -12.45
N THR A 528 31.03 13.24 -11.22
CA THR A 528 30.63 12.52 -10.00
C THR A 528 29.11 12.47 -9.81
N PHE A 529 28.36 13.44 -10.35
CA PHE A 529 26.91 13.51 -10.28
C PHE A 529 26.19 12.69 -11.36
N LYS A 530 26.93 12.21 -12.37
CA LYS A 530 26.39 11.41 -13.48
C LYS A 530 26.39 9.89 -13.20
N LEU A 531 27.05 9.43 -12.12
CA LEU A 531 27.07 8.03 -11.74
C LEU A 531 25.82 7.67 -10.92
N ALA A 532 25.18 6.56 -11.23
CA ALA A 532 24.00 6.05 -10.54
C ALA A 532 24.20 4.65 -9.98
N VAL A 533 23.71 4.40 -8.77
CA VAL A 533 23.58 3.05 -8.20
C VAL A 533 22.16 2.55 -8.43
N ILE A 534 22.02 1.50 -9.20
CA ILE A 534 20.71 0.89 -9.45
C ILE A 534 20.31 0.02 -8.26
N LYS A 535 19.17 0.34 -7.66
CA LYS A 535 18.48 -0.53 -6.69
C LYS A 535 17.39 -1.30 -7.41
N HIS A 536 17.49 -2.62 -7.39
CA HIS A 536 16.46 -3.53 -7.91
C HIS A 536 15.26 -3.53 -6.95
N LEU A 537 14.10 -3.08 -7.40
CA LEU A 537 12.87 -3.03 -6.62
C LEU A 537 11.81 -3.96 -7.22
N ILE A 538 11.32 -4.94 -6.44
CA ILE A 538 10.23 -5.82 -6.89
C ILE A 538 8.96 -5.01 -7.15
N LYS A 539 8.32 -5.21 -8.31
CA LYS A 539 7.15 -4.44 -8.77
C LYS A 539 5.95 -4.58 -7.85
N LYS A 540 5.67 -5.81 -7.35
CA LYS A 540 4.60 -6.11 -6.39
C LYS A 540 5.10 -7.14 -5.37
N PRO A 541 4.76 -7.03 -4.08
CA PRO A 541 5.26 -7.94 -3.03
C PRO A 541 4.90 -9.42 -3.20
N GLN A 542 3.88 -9.74 -4.02
CA GLN A 542 3.42 -11.10 -4.27
C GLN A 542 4.12 -11.79 -5.45
N LEU A 543 4.90 -11.05 -6.25
CA LEU A 543 5.61 -11.60 -7.40
C LEU A 543 6.79 -12.44 -6.94
N ASP A 544 7.14 -13.45 -7.74
CA ASP A 544 8.28 -14.33 -7.45
C ASP A 544 9.60 -13.53 -7.51
N PRO A 545 10.37 -13.48 -6.41
CA PRO A 545 11.67 -12.80 -6.38
C PRO A 545 12.76 -13.48 -7.22
N ARG A 546 12.51 -14.67 -7.74
CA ARG A 546 13.47 -15.41 -8.59
C ARG A 546 13.43 -14.94 -10.04
N GLU A 547 12.38 -14.24 -10.46
CA GLU A 547 12.19 -13.79 -11.82
C GLU A 547 12.67 -12.33 -11.98
N LEU A 548 13.72 -12.12 -12.81
CA LEU A 548 14.27 -10.77 -13.04
C LEU A 548 13.26 -9.81 -13.66
N VAL A 549 12.31 -10.33 -14.45
CA VAL A 549 11.22 -9.54 -15.07
C VAL A 549 10.35 -8.81 -14.03
N ASN A 550 10.32 -9.31 -12.80
CA ASN A 550 9.54 -8.75 -11.71
C ASN A 550 10.19 -7.54 -11.03
N TYR A 551 11.38 -7.11 -11.49
CA TYR A 551 12.08 -5.97 -10.90
C TYR A 551 12.03 -4.72 -11.76
N ARG A 552 12.17 -3.55 -11.08
CA ARG A 552 12.38 -2.24 -11.69
C ARG A 552 13.77 -1.71 -11.30
N PRO A 553 14.54 -1.13 -12.24
CA PRO A 553 15.77 -0.43 -11.91
C PRO A 553 15.45 0.96 -11.35
N ILE A 554 15.81 1.22 -10.10
CA ILE A 554 15.66 2.55 -9.50
C ILE A 554 17.04 3.17 -9.35
N SER A 555 17.30 4.25 -10.08
CA SER A 555 18.56 5.01 -10.05
C SER A 555 18.67 5.79 -8.73
N ASN A 556 19.63 5.44 -7.90
CA ASN A 556 19.97 6.20 -6.69
C ASN A 556 21.17 7.10 -6.97
N LEU A 557 20.89 8.39 -7.13
CA LEU A 557 21.87 9.42 -7.42
C LEU A 557 22.42 10.05 -6.13
N PRO A 558 23.62 10.66 -6.15
CA PRO A 558 24.17 11.44 -5.04
C PRO A 558 23.21 12.52 -4.55
N PHE A 559 23.27 12.83 -3.26
CA PHE A 559 22.37 13.80 -2.64
C PHE A 559 22.54 15.20 -3.26
N LEU A 560 23.79 15.64 -3.48
CA LEU A 560 24.09 16.94 -4.09
C LEU A 560 23.63 17.03 -5.54
N SER A 561 23.74 15.95 -6.32
CA SER A 561 23.14 15.87 -7.66
C SER A 561 21.65 16.19 -7.64
N LYS A 562 20.90 15.62 -6.66
CA LYS A 562 19.47 15.90 -6.51
C LYS A 562 19.17 17.35 -6.08
N ILE A 563 20.07 17.97 -5.29
CA ILE A 563 19.92 19.39 -4.93
C ILE A 563 20.07 20.27 -6.19
N LEU A 564 21.11 20.01 -6.97
CA LEU A 564 21.35 20.72 -8.23
C LEU A 564 20.17 20.53 -9.20
N GLU A 565 19.66 19.29 -9.34
CA GLU A 565 18.49 19.03 -10.18
C GLU A 565 17.24 19.79 -9.69
N LYS A 566 17.06 20.00 -8.38
CA LYS A 566 15.93 20.77 -7.84
C LYS A 566 16.00 22.24 -8.22
N VAL A 567 17.20 22.85 -8.19
CA VAL A 567 17.39 24.22 -8.63
C VAL A 567 17.01 24.37 -10.11
N VAL A 568 17.51 23.46 -10.93
CA VAL A 568 17.21 23.43 -12.38
C VAL A 568 15.71 23.20 -12.63
N SER A 569 15.13 22.23 -11.95
CA SER A 569 13.71 21.91 -12.09
C SER A 569 12.80 23.07 -11.68
N SER A 570 13.16 23.81 -10.63
CA SER A 570 12.40 24.97 -10.15
C SER A 570 12.37 26.09 -11.19
N GLN A 571 13.52 26.45 -11.74
CA GLN A 571 13.63 27.52 -12.75
C GLN A 571 12.99 27.12 -14.08
N LEU A 572 13.21 25.86 -14.53
CA LEU A 572 12.58 25.36 -15.75
C LEU A 572 11.05 25.34 -15.63
N TYR A 573 10.54 24.87 -14.48
CA TYR A 573 9.10 24.80 -14.26
C TYR A 573 8.46 26.19 -14.29
N PHE A 574 9.10 27.20 -13.68
CA PHE A 574 8.63 28.58 -13.73
C PHE A 574 8.54 29.10 -15.17
N PHE A 575 9.54 28.81 -15.99
CA PHE A 575 9.55 29.19 -17.42
C PHE A 575 8.41 28.49 -18.19
N LEU A 576 8.23 27.16 -17.98
CA LEU A 576 7.17 26.38 -18.63
C LEU A 576 5.77 26.90 -18.29
N GLU A 577 5.55 27.23 -17.02
CA GLU A 577 4.26 27.72 -16.54
C GLU A 577 3.97 29.15 -17.10
N LYS A 578 4.96 30.03 -17.05
CA LYS A 578 4.86 31.41 -17.58
C LYS A 578 4.47 31.42 -19.06
N ASN A 579 5.00 30.49 -19.85
CA ASN A 579 4.79 30.43 -21.31
C ASN A 579 3.69 29.43 -21.71
N GLY A 580 2.95 28.81 -20.78
CA GLY A 580 1.84 27.89 -21.07
C GLY A 580 2.26 26.66 -21.88
N ILE A 581 3.49 26.17 -21.74
CA ILE A 581 4.05 25.07 -22.56
C ILE A 581 3.53 23.70 -22.12
N CYS A 582 3.13 23.56 -20.85
CA CYS A 582 2.69 22.27 -20.31
C CYS A 582 1.36 21.80 -20.91
N GLU A 583 1.24 20.50 -21.24
CA GLU A 583 -0.03 19.90 -21.65
C GLU A 583 -1.09 20.05 -20.54
N ASP A 584 -2.25 20.61 -20.86
CA ASP A 584 -3.32 20.92 -19.90
C ASP A 584 -3.87 19.66 -19.20
N PHE A 585 -3.99 18.55 -19.93
CA PHE A 585 -4.47 17.27 -19.43
C PHE A 585 -3.36 16.34 -18.93
N GLN A 586 -2.13 16.84 -18.71
CA GLN A 586 -1.08 16.12 -18.01
C GLN A 586 -1.07 16.50 -16.52
N SER A 587 -1.38 15.55 -15.64
CA SER A 587 -1.43 15.78 -14.19
C SER A 587 -0.25 15.22 -13.42
N GLY A 588 0.55 14.35 -14.03
CA GLY A 588 1.71 13.76 -13.38
C GLY A 588 2.81 14.80 -13.12
N PHE A 589 3.36 14.82 -11.90
CA PHE A 589 4.50 15.64 -11.49
C PHE A 589 4.31 17.17 -11.58
N ARG A 590 3.05 17.64 -11.61
CA ARG A 590 2.70 19.07 -11.65
C ARG A 590 2.17 19.56 -10.29
N PRO A 591 2.52 20.81 -9.85
CA PRO A 591 1.92 21.47 -8.70
C PRO A 591 0.40 21.57 -8.86
N TYR A 592 -0.33 21.52 -7.75
CA TYR A 592 -1.79 21.59 -7.68
C TYR A 592 -2.56 20.43 -8.36
N HIS A 593 -1.87 19.54 -9.09
CA HIS A 593 -2.43 18.36 -9.71
C HIS A 593 -2.30 17.13 -8.81
N SER A 594 -3.19 16.15 -8.97
CA SER A 594 -3.18 14.91 -8.22
C SER A 594 -3.93 13.80 -8.99
N THR A 595 -3.76 12.56 -8.55
CA THR A 595 -4.58 11.44 -9.06
C THR A 595 -6.08 11.69 -8.90
N GLU A 596 -6.48 12.35 -7.80
CA GLU A 596 -7.87 12.69 -7.51
C GLU A 596 -8.42 13.75 -8.49
N THR A 597 -7.66 14.81 -8.76
CA THR A 597 -8.09 15.84 -9.72
C THR A 597 -8.20 15.30 -11.14
N ALA A 598 -7.27 14.45 -11.57
CA ALA A 598 -7.30 13.76 -12.86
C ALA A 598 -8.53 12.86 -12.98
N LEU A 599 -8.75 11.99 -11.98
CA LEU A 599 -9.90 11.08 -11.98
C LEU A 599 -11.24 11.82 -11.87
N LEU A 600 -11.30 12.95 -11.14
CA LEU A 600 -12.52 13.76 -11.09
C LEU A 600 -12.91 14.29 -12.48
N ARG A 601 -11.93 14.74 -13.29
CA ARG A 601 -12.21 15.18 -14.67
C ARG A 601 -12.74 14.02 -15.50
N VAL A 602 -12.01 12.92 -15.58
CA VAL A 602 -12.40 11.74 -16.36
C VAL A 602 -13.77 11.18 -15.93
N THR A 603 -13.98 10.99 -14.63
CA THR A 603 -15.25 10.44 -14.13
C THR A 603 -16.41 11.42 -14.28
N ASN A 604 -16.16 12.74 -14.19
CA ASN A 604 -17.19 13.76 -14.47
C ASN A 604 -17.74 13.61 -15.88
N ASP A 605 -16.86 13.53 -16.88
CA ASP A 605 -17.25 13.44 -18.28
C ASP A 605 -17.98 12.13 -18.58
N LEU A 606 -17.50 11.00 -18.03
CA LEU A 606 -18.13 9.69 -18.17
C LEU A 606 -19.51 9.61 -17.48
N LEU A 607 -19.67 10.23 -16.31
CA LEU A 607 -20.94 10.27 -15.59
C LEU A 607 -21.99 11.15 -16.33
N LEU A 608 -21.57 12.28 -16.89
CA LEU A 608 -22.46 13.14 -17.68
C LEU A 608 -22.87 12.46 -19.00
N SER A 609 -21.97 11.70 -19.62
CA SER A 609 -22.30 10.90 -20.80
C SER A 609 -23.29 9.79 -20.46
N SER A 610 -23.09 9.09 -19.35
CA SER A 610 -24.03 8.07 -18.85
C SER A 610 -25.40 8.68 -18.46
N ASP A 611 -25.43 9.91 -17.98
CA ASP A 611 -26.65 10.66 -17.68
C ASP A 611 -27.50 10.89 -18.95
N ARG A 612 -26.84 11.19 -20.06
CA ARG A 612 -27.43 11.36 -21.39
C ARG A 612 -27.81 10.04 -22.07
N GLY A 613 -27.48 8.89 -21.44
CA GLY A 613 -27.76 7.56 -22.00
C GLY A 613 -26.70 7.04 -22.97
N CYS A 614 -25.59 7.74 -23.15
CA CYS A 614 -24.50 7.34 -24.03
C CYS A 614 -23.76 6.11 -23.50
N ILE A 615 -23.14 5.37 -24.40
CA ILE A 615 -22.14 4.34 -24.12
C ILE A 615 -20.77 5.00 -24.22
N SER A 616 -19.91 4.80 -23.21
CA SER A 616 -18.55 5.33 -23.21
C SER A 616 -17.53 4.20 -23.25
N LEU A 617 -16.47 4.42 -23.99
CA LEU A 617 -15.31 3.52 -24.04
C LEU A 617 -14.13 4.22 -23.35
N LEU A 618 -13.57 3.59 -22.33
CA LEU A 618 -12.37 4.05 -21.64
C LEU A 618 -11.23 3.07 -21.91
N VAL A 619 -10.13 3.57 -22.48
CA VAL A 619 -8.92 2.81 -22.80
C VAL A 619 -7.78 3.33 -21.92
N LEU A 620 -7.13 2.43 -21.20
CA LEU A 620 -5.95 2.72 -20.38
C LEU A 620 -4.73 2.15 -21.10
N LEU A 621 -3.88 3.03 -21.61
CA LEU A 621 -2.65 2.64 -22.32
C LEU A 621 -1.49 2.51 -21.31
N ASP A 622 -0.73 1.41 -21.38
CA ASP A 622 0.49 1.17 -20.59
C ASP A 622 1.72 1.19 -21.52
N LEU A 623 2.83 1.74 -21.05
CA LEU A 623 4.09 1.79 -21.78
C LEU A 623 5.11 0.81 -21.20
N SER A 624 5.90 0.20 -22.08
CA SER A 624 7.02 -0.69 -21.69
C SER A 624 8.26 0.12 -21.39
N ALA A 625 8.68 0.20 -20.12
CA ALA A 625 9.92 0.85 -19.68
C ALA A 625 10.08 2.32 -20.14
N ALA A 626 9.00 3.09 -20.08
CA ALA A 626 8.87 4.44 -20.64
C ALA A 626 10.04 5.40 -20.32
N PHE A 627 10.54 5.39 -19.09
CA PHE A 627 11.67 6.23 -18.69
C PHE A 627 13.02 5.77 -19.22
N ASP A 628 13.15 4.46 -19.50
CA ASP A 628 14.42 3.84 -19.86
C ASP A 628 14.67 3.86 -21.38
N THR A 629 13.63 4.14 -22.19
CA THR A 629 13.68 4.10 -23.68
C THR A 629 13.74 5.45 -24.35
N ILE A 630 13.67 6.56 -23.60
CA ILE A 630 13.73 7.93 -24.15
C ILE A 630 14.99 8.12 -25.01
N ASP A 631 14.81 8.60 -26.24
CA ASP A 631 15.91 8.96 -27.11
C ASP A 631 16.44 10.36 -26.77
N HIS A 632 17.76 10.46 -26.53
CA HIS A 632 18.39 11.71 -26.11
C HIS A 632 18.34 12.79 -27.20
N ASN A 633 18.50 12.42 -28.47
CA ASN A 633 18.51 13.37 -29.58
C ASN A 633 17.10 13.94 -29.81
N ILE A 634 16.06 13.08 -29.77
CA ILE A 634 14.68 13.54 -29.87
C ILE A 634 14.31 14.43 -28.70
N LEU A 635 14.74 14.09 -27.49
CA LEU A 635 14.48 14.93 -26.32
C LEU A 635 15.16 16.29 -26.45
N LEU A 636 16.44 16.35 -26.81
CA LEU A 636 17.16 17.61 -27.00
C LEU A 636 16.54 18.45 -28.11
N HIS A 637 16.16 17.85 -29.24
CA HIS A 637 15.46 18.55 -30.32
C HIS A 637 14.13 19.17 -29.83
N ARG A 638 13.38 18.46 -28.97
CA ARG A 638 12.15 19.03 -28.38
C ARG A 638 12.43 20.16 -27.41
N LEU A 639 13.42 20.01 -26.54
CA LEU A 639 13.80 21.08 -25.63
C LEU A 639 14.19 22.34 -26.37
N GLU A 640 14.89 22.23 -27.50
CA GLU A 640 15.31 23.36 -28.32
C GLU A 640 14.14 23.94 -29.11
N HIS A 641 13.47 23.15 -29.91
CA HIS A 641 12.53 23.66 -30.91
C HIS A 641 11.08 23.77 -30.43
N PHE A 642 10.66 22.96 -29.47
CA PHE A 642 9.28 22.99 -28.95
C PHE A 642 9.19 23.77 -27.64
N VAL A 643 10.20 23.66 -26.78
CA VAL A 643 10.20 24.31 -25.47
C VAL A 643 10.90 25.67 -25.54
N GLY A 644 11.81 25.91 -26.51
CA GLY A 644 12.57 27.15 -26.66
C GLY A 644 13.76 27.25 -25.71
N ILE A 645 14.40 26.14 -25.38
CA ILE A 645 15.62 26.13 -24.56
C ILE A 645 16.83 26.23 -25.47
N SER A 646 17.75 27.15 -25.17
CA SER A 646 18.94 27.41 -25.99
C SER A 646 20.16 27.71 -25.11
N GLY A 647 21.29 28.04 -25.71
CA GLY A 647 22.51 28.50 -25.04
C GLY A 647 23.06 27.55 -23.97
N SER A 648 23.50 28.11 -22.83
CA SER A 648 24.04 27.30 -21.73
C SER A 648 22.98 26.41 -21.05
N ALA A 649 21.69 26.76 -21.13
CA ALA A 649 20.61 25.92 -20.63
C ALA A 649 20.48 24.63 -21.44
N LEU A 650 20.57 24.72 -22.78
CA LEU A 650 20.55 23.52 -23.64
C LEU A 650 21.83 22.69 -23.46
N ALA A 651 22.99 23.32 -23.37
CA ALA A 651 24.24 22.63 -23.09
C ALA A 651 24.20 21.83 -21.79
N ARG A 652 23.52 22.36 -20.79
CA ARG A 652 23.30 21.67 -19.52
C ARG A 652 22.49 20.41 -19.68
N PHE A 653 21.39 20.41 -20.43
CA PHE A 653 20.58 19.18 -20.66
C PHE A 653 21.38 18.18 -21.49
N LYS A 654 22.15 18.61 -22.45
CA LYS A 654 23.12 17.79 -23.18
C LYS A 654 24.12 17.14 -22.21
N SER A 655 24.76 17.93 -21.35
CA SER A 655 25.66 17.41 -20.32
C SER A 655 24.98 16.47 -19.32
N TYR A 656 23.72 16.72 -18.97
CA TYR A 656 22.95 15.87 -18.06
C TYR A 656 22.65 14.49 -18.64
N LEU A 657 22.39 14.38 -19.95
CA LEU A 657 21.98 13.15 -20.60
C LEU A 657 23.18 12.27 -20.99
N TYR A 658 24.27 12.88 -21.51
CA TYR A 658 25.44 12.14 -22.01
C TYR A 658 26.46 11.79 -20.92
N ASP A 659 27.28 10.77 -21.20
CA ASP A 659 28.37 10.28 -20.35
C ASP A 659 27.92 9.82 -18.96
N ARG A 660 26.71 9.33 -18.88
CA ARG A 660 26.18 8.75 -17.65
C ARG A 660 26.57 7.29 -17.53
N HIS A 661 26.88 6.88 -16.30
CA HIS A 661 27.19 5.48 -15.98
C HIS A 661 26.31 5.00 -14.83
N GLN A 662 26.09 3.69 -14.84
CA GLN A 662 25.29 3.03 -13.80
C GLN A 662 25.88 1.66 -13.45
N PHE A 663 25.62 1.19 -12.23
CA PHE A 663 25.93 -0.15 -11.79
C PHE A 663 24.88 -0.63 -10.78
N VAL A 664 24.72 -1.96 -10.67
CA VAL A 664 23.79 -2.58 -9.72
C VAL A 664 24.55 -2.96 -8.45
N ALA A 665 23.95 -2.73 -7.29
CA ALA A 665 24.48 -3.19 -6.01
C ALA A 665 23.49 -4.14 -5.34
N VAL A 666 23.92 -5.38 -5.05
CA VAL A 666 23.15 -6.41 -4.32
C VAL A 666 23.94 -6.79 -3.07
N ASN A 667 23.51 -6.39 -1.90
CA ASN A 667 24.25 -6.55 -0.64
C ASN A 667 25.65 -5.89 -0.71
N GLU A 668 26.72 -6.68 -0.73
CA GLU A 668 28.13 -6.23 -0.83
C GLU A 668 28.71 -6.45 -2.23
N ASP A 669 27.96 -7.11 -3.13
CA ASP A 669 28.35 -7.36 -4.52
C ASP A 669 27.92 -6.19 -5.41
N VAL A 670 28.80 -5.79 -6.34
CA VAL A 670 28.57 -4.72 -7.32
C VAL A 670 28.84 -5.21 -8.72
N SER A 671 28.01 -4.81 -9.69
CA SER A 671 28.20 -5.16 -11.09
C SER A 671 29.30 -4.31 -11.75
N TYR A 672 29.65 -4.68 -12.98
CA TYR A 672 30.40 -3.77 -13.84
C TYR A 672 29.63 -2.45 -14.09
N ARG A 673 30.36 -1.38 -14.45
CA ARG A 673 29.76 -0.10 -14.82
C ARG A 673 29.34 -0.15 -16.29
N SER A 674 28.07 0.16 -16.55
CA SER A 674 27.50 0.27 -17.90
C SER A 674 27.20 1.72 -18.21
N GLN A 675 27.49 2.15 -19.45
CA GLN A 675 27.10 3.46 -19.95
C GLN A 675 25.60 3.50 -20.26
N VAL A 676 24.95 4.62 -19.95
CA VAL A 676 23.54 4.85 -20.23
C VAL A 676 23.41 5.57 -21.57
N GLN A 677 22.99 4.84 -22.59
CA GLN A 677 22.83 5.37 -23.96
C GLN A 677 21.47 5.99 -24.19
N TYR A 678 20.45 5.54 -23.47
CA TYR A 678 19.05 5.93 -23.61
C TYR A 678 18.42 6.14 -22.23
N GLY A 679 17.29 6.85 -22.24
CA GLY A 679 16.48 7.04 -21.06
C GLY A 679 16.94 8.16 -20.14
N VAL A 680 16.12 8.41 -19.12
CA VAL A 680 16.40 9.32 -18.03
C VAL A 680 16.40 8.56 -16.71
N PRO A 681 17.26 8.91 -15.73
CA PRO A 681 17.39 8.11 -14.52
C PRO A 681 16.07 8.02 -13.74
N GLN A 682 15.50 6.83 -13.62
CA GLN A 682 14.29 6.59 -12.84
C GLN A 682 14.57 6.78 -11.34
N GLY A 683 14.21 7.94 -10.79
CA GLY A 683 14.51 8.34 -9.41
C GLY A 683 15.31 9.63 -9.28
N SER A 684 15.66 10.27 -10.39
CA SER A 684 16.15 11.66 -10.46
C SER A 684 15.01 12.65 -10.21
N VAL A 685 15.35 13.92 -10.05
CA VAL A 685 14.36 15.01 -9.90
C VAL A 685 13.89 15.50 -11.27
N LEU A 686 14.82 15.57 -12.25
CA LEU A 686 14.53 16.03 -13.61
C LEU A 686 13.86 14.99 -14.49
N GLY A 687 14.12 13.70 -14.27
CA GLY A 687 13.59 12.62 -15.12
C GLY A 687 12.09 12.69 -15.38
N PRO A 688 11.24 12.87 -14.36
CA PRO A 688 9.80 13.02 -14.56
C PRO A 688 9.40 14.21 -15.43
N LEU A 689 10.05 15.37 -15.24
CA LEU A 689 9.78 16.57 -16.02
C LEU A 689 10.23 16.40 -17.48
N LEU A 690 11.42 15.86 -17.71
CA LEU A 690 11.92 15.56 -19.06
C LEU A 690 11.04 14.55 -19.79
N PHE A 691 10.51 13.55 -19.08
CA PHE A 691 9.55 12.61 -19.65
C PHE A 691 8.26 13.31 -20.10
N THR A 692 7.69 14.20 -19.27
CA THR A 692 6.49 14.94 -19.66
C THR A 692 6.72 15.85 -20.86
N LEU A 693 7.89 16.47 -20.96
CA LEU A 693 8.28 17.26 -22.14
C LEU A 693 8.52 16.37 -23.37
N TYR A 694 9.03 15.14 -23.18
CA TYR A 694 9.14 14.18 -24.26
C TYR A 694 7.80 13.75 -24.82
N MET A 695 6.75 13.68 -23.99
CA MET A 695 5.39 13.31 -24.39
C MET A 695 4.55 14.48 -24.91
N LEU A 696 5.06 15.69 -24.93
CA LEU A 696 4.31 16.92 -25.23
C LEU A 696 3.50 16.87 -26.53
N PRO A 697 4.00 16.35 -27.68
CA PRO A 697 3.23 16.32 -28.93
C PRO A 697 2.06 15.33 -28.94
N LEU A 698 1.99 14.40 -28.00
CA LEU A 698 0.95 13.38 -27.94
C LEU A 698 -0.45 13.98 -27.80
N GLY A 699 -0.57 15.08 -27.05
CA GLY A 699 -1.86 15.76 -26.85
C GLY A 699 -2.47 16.26 -28.14
N ASP A 700 -1.67 16.81 -29.04
CA ASP A 700 -2.15 17.33 -30.33
C ASP A 700 -2.61 16.21 -31.28
N ILE A 701 -1.91 15.07 -31.24
CA ILE A 701 -2.30 13.89 -32.02
C ILE A 701 -3.69 13.41 -31.57
N ILE A 702 -3.94 13.34 -30.26
CA ILE A 702 -5.23 12.89 -29.74
C ILE A 702 -6.34 13.89 -30.06
N ARG A 703 -6.08 15.19 -29.93
CA ARG A 703 -7.05 16.27 -30.23
C ARG A 703 -7.49 16.27 -31.69
N LYS A 704 -6.60 15.92 -32.63
CA LYS A 704 -6.90 15.80 -34.05
C LYS A 704 -8.09 14.88 -34.32
N HIS A 705 -8.23 13.81 -33.53
CA HIS A 705 -9.34 12.85 -33.68
C HIS A 705 -10.58 13.21 -32.85
N GLY A 706 -10.54 14.31 -32.06
CA GLY A 706 -11.66 14.68 -31.20
C GLY A 706 -11.87 13.69 -30.03
N VAL A 707 -10.86 12.89 -29.66
CA VAL A 707 -10.89 11.98 -28.53
C VAL A 707 -10.53 12.71 -27.25
N SER A 708 -11.28 12.49 -26.19
CA SER A 708 -10.97 13.02 -24.88
C SER A 708 -9.87 12.18 -24.22
N PHE A 709 -8.97 12.84 -23.51
CA PHE A 709 -7.88 12.13 -22.84
C PHE A 709 -7.45 12.78 -21.51
N HIS A 710 -6.72 12.03 -20.72
CA HIS A 710 -6.02 12.51 -19.54
C HIS A 710 -4.75 11.70 -19.31
N CYS A 711 -3.62 12.37 -19.11
CA CYS A 711 -2.33 11.74 -18.84
C CYS A 711 -1.93 11.93 -17.37
N TYR A 712 -1.35 10.90 -16.79
CA TYR A 712 -0.70 10.97 -15.49
C TYR A 712 0.69 10.31 -15.57
N ALA A 713 1.69 11.09 -15.87
CA ALA A 713 3.03 10.64 -16.27
C ALA A 713 2.95 9.76 -17.53
N ASP A 714 3.32 8.48 -17.42
CA ASP A 714 3.25 7.47 -18.48
C ASP A 714 1.85 6.84 -18.66
N ASP A 715 0.99 6.92 -17.65
CA ASP A 715 -0.38 6.41 -17.75
C ASP A 715 -1.25 7.34 -18.61
N THR A 716 -1.65 6.89 -19.80
CA THR A 716 -2.51 7.64 -20.74
C THR A 716 -3.91 7.03 -20.78
N GLN A 717 -4.92 7.84 -20.52
CA GLN A 717 -6.34 7.48 -20.52
C GLN A 717 -7.02 8.13 -21.70
N LEU A 718 -7.61 7.33 -22.59
CA LEU A 718 -8.41 7.81 -23.71
C LEU A 718 -9.87 7.47 -23.44
N TYR A 719 -10.79 8.37 -23.72
CA TYR A 719 -12.21 8.07 -23.60
C TYR A 719 -13.04 8.83 -24.63
N ILE A 720 -14.07 8.16 -25.10
CA ILE A 720 -15.04 8.69 -26.03
C ILE A 720 -16.43 8.15 -25.71
N SER A 721 -17.45 8.90 -26.02
CA SER A 721 -18.85 8.53 -25.77
C SER A 721 -19.69 8.66 -27.01
N SER A 722 -20.62 7.73 -27.23
CA SER A 722 -21.54 7.72 -28.39
C SER A 722 -22.96 7.34 -27.98
N GLN A 723 -23.96 7.76 -28.74
CA GLN A 723 -25.33 7.27 -28.55
C GLN A 723 -25.41 5.77 -28.89
N PRO A 724 -26.32 5.02 -28.26
CA PRO A 724 -26.55 3.63 -28.63
C PRO A 724 -26.90 3.49 -30.12
N GLY A 725 -26.15 2.66 -30.83
CA GLY A 725 -26.33 2.44 -32.29
C GLY A 725 -25.38 3.23 -33.17
N GLU A 726 -24.68 4.23 -32.68
CA GLU A 726 -23.67 4.98 -33.41
C GLU A 726 -22.27 4.40 -33.18
N THR A 727 -21.61 3.90 -34.24
CA THR A 727 -20.26 3.29 -34.17
C THR A 727 -19.14 4.26 -34.56
N HIS A 728 -19.44 5.27 -35.36
CA HIS A 728 -18.47 6.20 -35.95
C HIS A 728 -17.50 6.82 -34.90
N GLN A 729 -17.99 7.14 -33.70
CA GLN A 729 -17.13 7.69 -32.66
C GLN A 729 -16.07 6.67 -32.17
N PHE A 730 -16.43 5.39 -32.14
CA PHE A 730 -15.48 4.33 -31.75
C PHE A 730 -14.45 4.06 -32.85
N GLU A 731 -14.83 4.25 -34.14
CA GLU A 731 -13.89 4.18 -35.25
C GLU A 731 -12.83 5.27 -35.15
N LYS A 732 -13.20 6.53 -34.80
CA LYS A 732 -12.26 7.62 -34.54
C LYS A 732 -11.28 7.28 -33.40
N LEU A 733 -11.74 6.61 -32.34
CA LEU A 733 -10.87 6.17 -31.29
C LEU A 733 -9.84 5.16 -31.77
N MET A 734 -10.26 4.24 -32.67
CA MET A 734 -9.37 3.26 -33.28
C MET A 734 -8.30 3.92 -34.14
N GLU A 735 -8.68 4.85 -34.99
CA GLU A 735 -7.76 5.65 -35.81
C GLU A 735 -6.79 6.43 -34.94
N CYS A 736 -7.29 7.05 -33.85
CA CYS A 736 -6.47 7.75 -32.88
C CYS A 736 -5.43 6.82 -32.22
N ILE A 737 -5.82 5.60 -31.83
CA ILE A 737 -4.90 4.62 -31.25
C ILE A 737 -3.82 4.19 -32.25
N VAL A 738 -4.16 4.06 -33.53
CA VAL A 738 -3.19 3.77 -34.58
C VAL A 738 -2.19 4.91 -34.73
N ASP A 739 -2.65 6.16 -34.77
CA ASP A 739 -1.77 7.34 -34.86
C ASP A 739 -0.89 7.48 -33.61
N ILE A 740 -1.45 7.26 -32.41
CA ILE A 740 -0.69 7.22 -31.17
C ILE A 740 0.41 6.16 -31.23
N ARG A 741 0.09 4.95 -31.68
CA ARG A 741 1.06 3.86 -31.83
C ARG A 741 2.18 4.23 -32.79
N ASN A 742 1.84 4.73 -33.98
CA ASN A 742 2.81 5.15 -34.98
C ASN A 742 3.73 6.22 -34.43
N TRP A 743 3.19 7.23 -33.75
CA TRP A 743 3.95 8.27 -33.11
C TRP A 743 4.87 7.72 -31.98
N MET A 744 4.35 6.85 -31.14
CA MET A 744 5.14 6.24 -30.07
C MET A 744 6.30 5.41 -30.63
N THR A 745 6.05 4.60 -31.67
CA THR A 745 7.08 3.82 -32.37
C THR A 745 8.16 4.73 -32.97
N SER A 746 7.78 5.83 -33.62
CA SER A 746 8.73 6.83 -34.15
C SER A 746 9.52 7.56 -33.06
N ASN A 747 9.06 7.50 -31.81
CA ASN A 747 9.71 8.09 -30.65
C ASN A 747 10.30 7.05 -29.69
N PHE A 748 10.60 5.85 -30.18
CA PHE A 748 11.18 4.75 -29.41
C PHE A 748 10.42 4.37 -28.12
N LEU A 749 9.09 4.56 -28.12
CA LEU A 749 8.20 4.14 -27.05
C LEU A 749 7.38 2.95 -27.53
N LEU A 750 7.29 1.91 -26.69
CA LEU A 750 6.55 0.70 -27.02
C LEU A 750 5.29 0.58 -26.17
N LEU A 751 4.13 0.60 -26.81
CA LEU A 751 2.85 0.27 -26.16
C LEU A 751 2.85 -1.19 -25.71
N ASN A 752 2.31 -1.43 -24.53
CA ASN A 752 2.14 -2.76 -23.97
C ASN A 752 0.70 -3.23 -24.19
N SER A 753 0.46 -3.96 -25.26
CA SER A 753 -0.86 -4.48 -25.62
C SER A 753 -1.44 -5.43 -24.58
N GLU A 754 -0.60 -6.24 -23.89
CA GLU A 754 -1.04 -7.18 -22.85
C GLU A 754 -1.53 -6.49 -21.57
N LYS A 755 -1.08 -5.27 -21.31
CA LYS A 755 -1.47 -4.49 -20.13
C LYS A 755 -2.43 -3.35 -20.47
N THR A 756 -2.69 -3.09 -21.73
CA THR A 756 -3.71 -2.14 -22.14
C THR A 756 -5.07 -2.68 -21.71
N GLU A 757 -5.79 -1.91 -20.91
CA GLU A 757 -7.10 -2.31 -20.38
C GLU A 757 -8.21 -1.46 -21.00
N VAL A 758 -9.35 -2.10 -21.29
CA VAL A 758 -10.53 -1.46 -21.86
C VAL A 758 -11.72 -1.66 -20.96
N LEU A 759 -12.46 -0.58 -20.71
CA LEU A 759 -13.70 -0.60 -19.96
C LEU A 759 -14.84 0.02 -20.78
N ILE A 760 -15.88 -0.77 -21.01
CA ILE A 760 -17.13 -0.29 -21.61
C ILE A 760 -18.07 0.15 -20.49
N ILE A 761 -18.51 1.40 -20.53
CA ILE A 761 -19.39 2.02 -19.55
C ILE A 761 -20.72 2.34 -20.24
N GLY A 762 -21.82 1.82 -19.71
CA GLY A 762 -23.14 2.04 -20.30
C GLY A 762 -24.28 1.50 -19.46
N PRO A 763 -25.55 1.73 -19.89
CA PRO A 763 -26.74 1.21 -19.20
C PRO A 763 -26.71 -0.32 -19.13
N LYS A 764 -27.22 -0.89 -18.02
CA LYS A 764 -27.23 -2.35 -17.76
C LYS A 764 -27.91 -3.21 -18.85
N ASN A 765 -28.80 -2.63 -19.62
CA ASN A 765 -29.61 -3.33 -20.64
C ASN A 765 -29.14 -3.07 -22.07
N SER A 766 -28.05 -2.38 -22.31
CA SER A 766 -27.56 -2.21 -23.68
C SER A 766 -26.85 -3.48 -24.14
N THR A 767 -27.30 -4.07 -25.24
CA THR A 767 -26.64 -5.19 -25.92
C THR A 767 -25.31 -4.73 -26.50
N CYS A 768 -24.25 -4.69 -25.63
CA CYS A 768 -22.92 -4.28 -26.03
C CYS A 768 -22.11 -5.41 -26.70
N ASN A 769 -22.73 -6.54 -27.02
CA ASN A 769 -22.04 -7.74 -27.53
C ASN A 769 -21.23 -7.48 -28.82
N ASN A 770 -21.62 -6.49 -29.63
CA ASN A 770 -20.90 -6.14 -30.86
C ASN A 770 -19.67 -5.24 -30.62
N LEU A 771 -19.56 -4.57 -29.47
CA LEU A 771 -18.41 -3.70 -29.13
C LEU A 771 -17.25 -4.46 -28.45
N GLU A 772 -17.51 -5.66 -27.93
CA GLU A 772 -16.47 -6.46 -27.24
C GLU A 772 -15.39 -6.96 -28.20
N HIS A 773 -15.63 -6.99 -29.51
CA HIS A 773 -14.67 -7.44 -30.53
C HIS A 773 -14.07 -6.30 -31.36
N CYS A 774 -14.38 -5.04 -31.05
CA CYS A 774 -14.00 -3.90 -31.92
C CYS A 774 -12.55 -3.41 -31.67
N LEU A 775 -11.93 -3.70 -30.55
CA LEU A 775 -10.57 -3.21 -30.24
C LEU A 775 -9.52 -4.26 -30.61
N ARG A 776 -8.77 -3.99 -31.69
CA ARG A 776 -7.58 -4.76 -32.05
C ARG A 776 -6.33 -3.90 -31.87
N LEU A 777 -5.41 -4.32 -31.02
CA LEU A 777 -4.07 -3.76 -30.85
C LEU A 777 -3.04 -4.83 -31.25
N ASP A 778 -2.17 -4.52 -32.21
CA ASP A 778 -1.13 -5.42 -32.70
C ASP A 778 -1.65 -6.78 -33.21
N GLY A 779 -2.86 -6.80 -33.82
CA GLY A 779 -3.51 -8.05 -34.24
C GLY A 779 -4.17 -8.83 -33.11
N CYS A 780 -3.97 -8.43 -31.83
CA CYS A 780 -4.61 -9.03 -30.68
C CYS A 780 -5.93 -8.31 -30.36
N SER A 781 -7.00 -9.05 -30.15
CA SER A 781 -8.25 -8.50 -29.65
C SER A 781 -8.11 -8.16 -28.16
N VAL A 782 -8.29 -6.89 -27.78
CA VAL A 782 -8.32 -6.46 -26.39
C VAL A 782 -9.73 -6.66 -25.85
N ASN A 783 -9.90 -7.63 -24.96
CA ASN A 783 -11.19 -7.93 -24.35
C ASN A 783 -11.57 -6.87 -23.33
N SER A 784 -12.86 -6.49 -23.28
CA SER A 784 -13.34 -5.56 -22.27
C SER A 784 -13.33 -6.18 -20.88
N SER A 785 -12.76 -5.47 -19.91
CA SER A 785 -12.75 -5.88 -18.52
C SER A 785 -14.05 -5.51 -17.79
N SER A 786 -14.46 -6.29 -16.80
CA SER A 786 -15.59 -5.94 -15.93
C SER A 786 -15.25 -4.77 -14.99
N SER A 787 -13.99 -4.60 -14.67
CA SER A 787 -13.45 -3.48 -13.90
C SER A 787 -11.97 -3.26 -14.22
N VAL A 788 -11.54 -2.01 -14.24
CA VAL A 788 -10.15 -1.61 -14.50
C VAL A 788 -9.60 -0.82 -13.31
N LYS A 789 -8.29 -0.90 -13.12
CA LYS A 789 -7.62 -0.15 -12.06
C LYS A 789 -6.96 1.11 -12.63
N ASN A 790 -7.60 2.25 -12.45
CA ASN A 790 -7.13 3.54 -12.91
C ASN A 790 -6.57 4.38 -11.75
N LEU A 791 -5.31 4.77 -11.80
CA LEU A 791 -4.60 5.58 -10.78
C LEU A 791 -4.90 5.13 -9.34
N GLY A 792 -5.00 3.82 -9.13
CA GLY A 792 -5.25 3.24 -7.81
C GLY A 792 -6.73 3.06 -7.44
N VAL A 793 -7.68 3.59 -8.23
CA VAL A 793 -9.13 3.42 -8.07
C VAL A 793 -9.64 2.31 -9.00
N LEU A 794 -10.52 1.43 -8.51
CA LEU A 794 -11.20 0.43 -9.34
C LEU A 794 -12.47 1.04 -9.92
N LEU A 795 -12.51 1.17 -11.24
CA LEU A 795 -13.69 1.62 -12.00
C LEU A 795 -14.39 0.40 -12.57
N ASP A 796 -15.70 0.34 -12.43
CA ASP A 796 -16.56 -0.72 -12.97
C ASP A 796 -17.45 -0.18 -14.09
N ARG A 797 -18.07 -1.08 -14.88
CA ARG A 797 -18.93 -0.75 -16.05
C ARG A 797 -20.07 0.23 -15.73
N ASN A 798 -20.50 0.31 -14.50
CA ASN A 798 -21.59 1.21 -14.05
C ASN A 798 -21.05 2.43 -13.29
N LEU A 799 -19.74 2.59 -13.15
CA LEU A 799 -19.08 3.57 -12.28
C LEU A 799 -19.63 3.56 -10.84
N SER A 800 -20.07 2.37 -10.35
CA SER A 800 -20.67 2.24 -9.02
C SER A 800 -19.67 2.39 -7.89
N LEU A 801 -18.37 2.10 -8.15
CA LEU A 801 -17.27 2.06 -7.21
C LEU A 801 -17.41 0.99 -6.10
N GLU A 802 -18.28 -0.01 -6.28
CA GLU A 802 -18.53 -1.04 -5.28
C GLU A 802 -17.29 -1.92 -5.03
N SER A 803 -16.64 -2.37 -6.10
CA SER A 803 -15.39 -3.13 -6.04
C SER A 803 -14.27 -2.32 -5.37
N HIS A 804 -14.21 -1.01 -5.63
CA HIS A 804 -13.24 -0.12 -5.01
C HIS A 804 -13.45 0.01 -3.49
N VAL A 805 -14.67 0.28 -3.06
CA VAL A 805 -15.03 0.37 -1.63
C VAL A 805 -14.74 -0.95 -0.90
N SER A 806 -15.08 -2.09 -1.50
CA SER A 806 -14.80 -3.41 -0.93
C SER A 806 -13.30 -3.66 -0.76
N SER A 807 -12.49 -3.25 -1.74
CA SER A 807 -11.02 -3.33 -1.69
C SER A 807 -10.43 -2.43 -0.59
N ILE A 808 -10.94 -1.20 -0.43
CA ILE A 808 -10.54 -0.29 0.66
C ILE A 808 -10.85 -0.93 2.02
N CYS A 809 -12.08 -1.43 2.23
CA CYS A 809 -12.50 -2.04 3.48
C CYS A 809 -11.61 -3.23 3.84
N LYS A 810 -11.39 -4.16 2.91
CA LYS A 810 -10.51 -5.34 3.10
C LYS A 810 -9.10 -4.93 3.55
N THR A 811 -8.52 -3.95 2.87
CA THR A 811 -7.16 -3.49 3.18
C THR A 811 -7.11 -2.75 4.53
N ALA A 812 -8.13 -1.95 4.83
CA ALA A 812 -8.22 -1.20 6.09
C ALA A 812 -8.38 -2.15 7.29
N PHE A 813 -9.23 -3.18 7.20
CA PHE A 813 -9.36 -4.18 8.25
C PHE A 813 -8.07 -4.99 8.47
N PHE A 814 -7.33 -5.31 7.40
CA PHE A 814 -6.02 -5.94 7.53
C PHE A 814 -5.05 -5.08 8.37
N HIS A 815 -4.99 -3.77 8.11
CA HIS A 815 -4.13 -2.87 8.89
C HIS A 815 -4.65 -2.67 10.30
N LEU A 816 -5.97 -2.53 10.47
CA LEU A 816 -6.58 -2.35 11.78
C LEU A 816 -6.33 -3.55 12.70
N LYS A 817 -6.38 -4.77 12.17
CA LYS A 817 -5.96 -5.98 12.86
C LYS A 817 -4.54 -5.88 13.42
N ASN A 818 -3.60 -5.43 12.59
CA ASN A 818 -2.21 -5.27 13.00
C ASN A 818 -2.05 -4.20 14.10
N ILE A 819 -2.76 -3.07 13.96
CA ILE A 819 -2.76 -2.01 14.98
C ILE A 819 -3.40 -2.49 16.29
N SER A 820 -4.49 -3.25 16.22
CA SER A 820 -5.18 -3.81 17.39
C SER A 820 -4.26 -4.69 18.23
N LYS A 821 -3.41 -5.50 17.60
CA LYS A 821 -2.39 -6.31 18.30
C LYS A 821 -1.38 -5.47 19.05
N LEU A 822 -1.01 -4.31 18.49
CA LEU A 822 -0.04 -3.39 19.09
C LEU A 822 -0.68 -2.45 20.10
N ARG A 823 -1.99 -2.23 20.04
CA ARG A 823 -2.72 -1.25 20.86
C ARG A 823 -2.48 -1.35 22.36
N PRO A 824 -2.33 -2.54 22.98
CA PRO A 824 -2.01 -2.64 24.42
C PRO A 824 -0.66 -2.03 24.82
N MET A 825 0.25 -1.87 23.86
CA MET A 825 1.61 -1.38 24.04
C MET A 825 1.81 0.08 23.60
N LEU A 826 0.77 0.70 23.02
CA LEU A 826 0.83 2.04 22.45
C LEU A 826 0.09 3.04 23.31
N SER A 827 0.63 4.26 23.40
CA SER A 827 -0.13 5.42 23.87
C SER A 827 -1.32 5.69 22.93
N MET A 828 -2.29 6.47 23.39
CA MET A 828 -3.43 6.85 22.55
C MET A 828 -2.99 7.64 21.33
N SER A 829 -2.11 8.63 21.50
CA SER A 829 -1.57 9.45 20.42
C SER A 829 -0.84 8.63 19.37
N ASN A 830 0.02 7.67 19.77
CA ASN A 830 0.74 6.82 18.83
C ASN A 830 -0.18 5.84 18.08
N ALA A 831 -1.21 5.32 18.74
CA ALA A 831 -2.22 4.49 18.09
C ALA A 831 -3.03 5.31 17.07
N GLU A 832 -3.39 6.55 17.41
CA GLU A 832 -4.07 7.47 16.51
C GLU A 832 -3.22 7.80 15.27
N MET A 833 -1.93 8.10 15.48
CA MET A 833 -0.96 8.30 14.39
C MET A 833 -0.94 7.11 13.43
N LEU A 834 -0.89 5.88 13.92
CA LEU A 834 -0.93 4.68 13.10
C LEU A 834 -2.27 4.53 12.37
N ILE A 835 -3.40 4.79 13.03
CA ILE A 835 -4.72 4.75 12.39
C ILE A 835 -4.79 5.78 11.26
N HIS A 836 -4.30 7.00 11.47
CA HIS A 836 -4.25 7.99 10.41
C HIS A 836 -3.35 7.58 9.24
N ALA A 837 -2.16 7.06 9.53
CA ALA A 837 -1.22 6.65 8.50
C ALA A 837 -1.70 5.45 7.67
N PHE A 838 -2.39 4.49 8.28
CA PHE A 838 -2.71 3.21 7.63
C PHE A 838 -4.16 3.08 7.18
N MET A 839 -5.09 3.78 7.82
CA MET A 839 -6.51 3.68 7.53
C MET A 839 -7.09 4.96 6.98
N THR A 840 -6.96 6.08 7.71
CA THR A 840 -7.55 7.36 7.28
C THR A 840 -7.00 7.78 5.92
N SER A 841 -5.70 7.60 5.69
CA SER A 841 -5.08 7.87 4.39
C SER A 841 -5.70 7.08 3.23
N ARG A 842 -6.21 5.87 3.48
CA ARG A 842 -6.89 5.03 2.46
C ARG A 842 -8.35 5.41 2.29
N LEU A 843 -9.04 5.75 3.39
CA LEU A 843 -10.43 6.22 3.35
C LEU A 843 -10.55 7.57 2.65
N ASP A 844 -9.49 8.40 2.70
CA ASP A 844 -9.45 9.73 2.10
C ASP A 844 -8.82 9.76 0.70
N TYR A 845 -8.21 8.65 0.24
CA TYR A 845 -7.62 8.59 -1.09
C TYR A 845 -8.70 8.62 -2.16
N CYS A 846 -8.71 9.66 -2.99
CA CYS A 846 -9.70 9.88 -4.04
C CYS A 846 -11.16 9.78 -3.56
N ASN A 847 -11.44 10.14 -2.31
CA ASN A 847 -12.78 9.98 -1.75
C ASN A 847 -13.81 10.99 -2.32
N ALA A 848 -13.38 12.06 -2.99
CA ALA A 848 -14.27 12.94 -3.72
C ALA A 848 -15.06 12.19 -4.81
N LEU A 849 -14.50 11.13 -5.40
CA LEU A 849 -15.18 10.28 -6.38
C LEU A 849 -16.39 9.52 -5.81
N LEU A 850 -16.43 9.33 -4.48
CA LEU A 850 -17.53 8.68 -3.77
C LEU A 850 -18.72 9.61 -3.53
N GLY A 851 -18.63 10.86 -3.99
CA GLY A 851 -19.73 11.81 -3.93
C GLY A 851 -20.98 11.26 -4.60
N GLY A 852 -22.13 11.35 -3.93
CA GLY A 852 -23.40 10.85 -4.45
C GLY A 852 -23.53 9.34 -4.57
N CYS A 853 -22.58 8.55 -4.08
CA CYS A 853 -22.69 7.09 -4.00
C CYS A 853 -23.82 6.65 -3.05
N SER A 854 -24.30 5.41 -3.23
CA SER A 854 -25.36 4.86 -2.39
C SER A 854 -25.00 4.86 -0.90
N ALA A 855 -26.00 5.08 -0.03
CA ALA A 855 -25.82 5.03 1.42
C ALA A 855 -25.20 3.68 1.87
N ARG A 856 -25.52 2.59 1.20
CA ARG A 856 -24.94 1.25 1.46
C ARG A 856 -23.40 1.28 1.37
N LEU A 857 -22.83 1.89 0.34
CA LEU A 857 -21.38 1.98 0.16
C LEU A 857 -20.73 2.89 1.21
N VAL A 858 -21.34 4.04 1.49
CA VAL A 858 -20.87 4.95 2.53
C VAL A 858 -20.88 4.25 3.90
N ASN A 859 -21.92 3.48 4.20
CA ASN A 859 -22.04 2.72 5.46
C ASN A 859 -20.97 1.61 5.59
N LYS A 860 -20.56 0.95 4.49
CA LYS A 860 -19.43 0.00 4.51
C LYS A 860 -18.13 0.69 4.99
N LEU A 861 -17.84 1.89 4.47
CA LEU A 861 -16.67 2.66 4.91
C LEU A 861 -16.84 3.19 6.34
N GLN A 862 -18.05 3.56 6.75
CA GLN A 862 -18.36 3.99 8.11
C GLN A 862 -18.11 2.87 9.12
N LEU A 863 -18.41 1.61 8.77
CA LEU A 863 -18.09 0.45 9.62
C LEU A 863 -16.58 0.35 9.90
N VAL A 864 -15.75 0.57 8.89
CA VAL A 864 -14.29 0.61 9.06
C VAL A 864 -13.86 1.71 10.02
N GLN A 865 -14.41 2.93 9.86
CA GLN A 865 -14.11 4.06 10.74
C GLN A 865 -14.55 3.79 12.18
N ASN A 866 -15.72 3.21 12.37
CA ASN A 866 -16.26 2.84 13.68
C ASN A 866 -15.34 1.81 14.37
N ALA A 867 -14.90 0.77 13.63
CA ALA A 867 -13.97 -0.23 14.15
C ALA A 867 -12.62 0.41 14.54
N ALA A 868 -12.13 1.38 13.77
CA ALA A 868 -10.91 2.12 14.09
C ALA A 868 -11.04 2.93 15.38
N ALA A 869 -12.15 3.65 15.54
CA ALA A 869 -12.43 4.42 16.76
C ALA A 869 -12.51 3.52 17.99
N ARG A 870 -13.15 2.34 17.89
CA ARG A 870 -13.21 1.35 18.98
C ARG A 870 -11.81 0.81 19.33
N VAL A 871 -10.99 0.48 18.35
CA VAL A 871 -9.61 0.04 18.58
C VAL A 871 -8.80 1.15 19.27
N LEU A 872 -8.95 2.39 18.84
CA LEU A 872 -8.22 3.54 19.40
C LEU A 872 -8.58 3.79 20.86
N THR A 873 -9.86 3.88 21.16
CA THR A 873 -10.37 4.25 22.49
C THR A 873 -10.57 3.06 23.42
N ARG A 874 -10.49 1.82 22.90
CA ARG A 874 -10.83 0.57 23.61
C ARG A 874 -12.28 0.54 24.09
N THR A 875 -13.16 1.25 23.39
CA THR A 875 -14.60 1.27 23.67
C THR A 875 -15.22 -0.10 23.38
N ARG A 876 -16.16 -0.52 24.22
CA ARG A 876 -16.83 -1.83 24.09
C ARG A 876 -17.76 -1.84 22.86
N LYS A 877 -18.05 -3.00 22.33
CA LYS A 877 -18.90 -3.18 21.13
C LYS A 877 -20.34 -2.66 21.31
N TYR A 878 -20.86 -2.71 22.54
CA TYR A 878 -22.21 -2.28 22.86
C TYR A 878 -22.35 -0.78 23.07
N ASP A 879 -21.24 -0.06 23.25
CA ASP A 879 -21.29 1.38 23.47
C ASP A 879 -21.60 2.09 22.15
N HIS A 880 -22.42 3.14 22.22
CA HIS A 880 -22.69 4.00 21.07
C HIS A 880 -21.41 4.66 20.55
N ILE A 881 -21.19 4.58 19.23
CA ILE A 881 -19.95 5.04 18.63
C ILE A 881 -19.94 6.55 18.34
N SER A 882 -21.10 7.18 18.15
CA SER A 882 -21.18 8.59 17.79
C SER A 882 -20.54 9.53 18.82
N PRO A 883 -20.73 9.37 20.15
CA PRO A 883 -20.02 10.17 21.13
C PRO A 883 -18.50 9.99 21.06
N VAL A 884 -18.01 8.76 20.75
CA VAL A 884 -16.59 8.48 20.61
C VAL A 884 -16.00 9.22 19.41
N LEU A 885 -16.69 9.18 18.25
CA LEU A 885 -16.26 9.89 17.05
C LEU A 885 -16.25 11.41 17.28
N SER A 886 -17.25 11.94 18.00
CA SER A 886 -17.31 13.35 18.38
C SER A 886 -16.14 13.76 19.28
N THR A 887 -15.83 12.96 20.32
CA THR A 887 -14.68 13.21 21.20
C THR A 887 -13.35 13.16 20.46
N LEU A 888 -13.23 12.29 19.45
CA LEU A 888 -12.05 12.21 18.58
C LEU A 888 -12.01 13.32 17.52
N HIS A 889 -13.00 14.18 17.43
CA HIS A 889 -13.18 15.18 16.37
C HIS A 889 -13.11 14.58 14.96
N TRP A 890 -13.64 13.36 14.77
CA TRP A 890 -13.68 12.69 13.48
C TRP A 890 -15.00 12.94 12.76
N LEU A 891 -14.96 13.50 11.58
CA LEU A 891 -16.11 13.61 10.70
C LEU A 891 -16.55 12.22 10.22
N HIS A 892 -17.88 11.97 10.16
CA HIS A 892 -18.44 10.79 9.49
C HIS A 892 -18.00 10.72 8.02
N ILE A 893 -17.94 9.53 7.45
CA ILE A 893 -17.46 9.30 6.06
C ILE A 893 -18.19 10.20 5.06
N LYS A 894 -19.50 10.34 5.17
CA LYS A 894 -20.29 11.27 4.32
C LYS A 894 -19.71 12.68 4.34
N HIS A 895 -19.53 13.25 5.52
CA HIS A 895 -19.03 14.62 5.68
C HIS A 895 -17.53 14.74 5.32
N ARG A 896 -16.76 13.65 5.38
CA ARG A 896 -15.38 13.64 4.85
C ARG A 896 -15.35 13.74 3.34
N ILE A 897 -16.29 13.10 2.65
CA ILE A 897 -16.47 13.18 1.19
C ILE A 897 -16.90 14.62 0.82
N ASP A 898 -17.91 15.15 1.49
CA ASP A 898 -18.38 16.52 1.27
C ASP A 898 -17.27 17.54 1.53
N PHE A 899 -16.50 17.38 2.62
CA PHE A 899 -15.34 18.21 2.93
C PHE A 899 -14.31 18.22 1.79
N LYS A 900 -14.01 17.05 1.22
CA LYS A 900 -13.04 16.94 0.14
C LYS A 900 -13.53 17.61 -1.16
N ILE A 901 -14.78 17.39 -1.54
CA ILE A 901 -15.40 18.01 -2.73
C ILE A 901 -15.34 19.53 -2.57
N LEU A 902 -15.81 20.05 -1.44
CA LEU A 902 -15.83 21.48 -1.14
C LEU A 902 -14.43 22.10 -1.08
N LEU A 903 -13.45 21.36 -0.55
CA LEU A 903 -12.05 21.79 -0.54
C LEU A 903 -11.48 21.93 -1.97
N ILE A 904 -11.79 20.97 -2.84
CA ILE A 904 -11.36 21.01 -4.25
C ILE A 904 -12.08 22.15 -4.96
N THR A 905 -13.37 22.37 -4.69
CA THR A 905 -14.14 23.49 -5.23
C THR A 905 -13.52 24.83 -4.85
N TYR A 906 -13.23 25.05 -3.55
CA TYR A 906 -12.55 26.28 -3.09
C TYR A 906 -11.22 26.49 -3.81
N LYS A 907 -10.42 25.43 -3.91
CA LYS A 907 -9.13 25.50 -4.60
C LYS A 907 -9.26 25.83 -6.08
N ALA A 908 -10.25 25.27 -6.77
CA ALA A 908 -10.50 25.55 -8.18
C ALA A 908 -10.90 27.02 -8.39
N LEU A 909 -11.79 27.55 -7.58
CA LEU A 909 -12.24 28.94 -7.64
C LEU A 909 -11.13 29.97 -7.32
N ASN A 910 -10.09 29.55 -6.54
CA ASN A 910 -8.99 30.43 -6.13
C ASN A 910 -7.67 30.13 -6.83
N GLY A 911 -7.68 29.48 -8.00
CA GLY A 911 -6.46 29.20 -8.80
C GLY A 911 -5.46 28.22 -8.14
N LEU A 912 -5.92 27.44 -7.13
CA LEU A 912 -5.10 26.47 -6.38
C LEU A 912 -5.39 25.02 -6.82
N ALA A 913 -6.03 24.84 -7.97
CA ALA A 913 -6.32 23.55 -8.61
C ALA A 913 -6.10 23.67 -10.12
N PRO A 914 -6.04 22.53 -10.84
CA PRO A 914 -5.88 22.55 -12.30
C PRO A 914 -7.01 23.30 -13.02
N GLN A 915 -6.67 23.96 -14.13
CA GLN A 915 -7.60 24.72 -14.94
C GLN A 915 -8.79 23.89 -15.43
N TYR A 916 -8.55 22.63 -15.82
CA TYR A 916 -9.62 21.72 -16.29
C TYR A 916 -10.69 21.41 -15.22
N LEU A 917 -10.44 21.65 -13.92
CA LEU A 917 -11.47 21.58 -12.88
C LEU A 917 -12.20 22.91 -12.68
N ASN A 918 -11.50 24.04 -12.85
CA ASN A 918 -12.11 25.36 -12.77
C ASN A 918 -13.16 25.53 -13.86
N GLU A 919 -12.87 25.07 -15.09
CA GLU A 919 -13.80 25.08 -16.24
C GLU A 919 -15.13 24.34 -15.98
N LEU A 920 -15.16 23.39 -15.04
CA LEU A 920 -16.38 22.68 -14.65
C LEU A 920 -17.30 23.49 -13.71
N LEU A 921 -16.81 24.64 -13.21
CA LEU A 921 -17.50 25.44 -12.20
C LEU A 921 -17.85 26.81 -12.78
N LEU A 922 -19.14 27.03 -13.03
CA LEU A 922 -19.62 28.27 -13.63
C LEU A 922 -20.18 29.18 -12.52
N HIS A 923 -19.70 30.41 -12.46
CA HIS A 923 -20.24 31.41 -11.53
C HIS A 923 -21.66 31.82 -11.95
N TYR A 924 -22.53 31.96 -10.94
CA TYR A 924 -23.86 32.43 -11.16
C TYR A 924 -23.87 33.96 -11.36
N THR A 925 -24.12 34.39 -12.59
CA THR A 925 -24.29 35.80 -12.98
C THR A 925 -25.71 36.01 -13.47
N PRO A 926 -26.59 36.56 -12.66
CA PRO A 926 -27.98 36.81 -13.07
C PRO A 926 -28.05 37.90 -14.14
N LEU A 927 -28.95 37.74 -15.12
CA LEU A 927 -29.19 38.71 -16.20
C LEU A 927 -29.76 40.07 -15.70
N ARG A 928 -30.28 40.09 -14.49
CA ARG A 928 -30.78 41.30 -13.80
C ARG A 928 -30.10 41.45 -12.44
N PRO A 929 -29.82 42.66 -11.97
CA PRO A 929 -29.23 42.85 -10.65
C PRO A 929 -30.15 42.29 -9.56
N LEU A 930 -29.80 41.14 -9.01
CA LEU A 930 -30.50 40.49 -7.90
C LEU A 930 -29.67 40.64 -6.61
N ARG A 931 -30.30 40.62 -5.44
CA ARG A 931 -29.62 40.61 -4.13
C ARG A 931 -28.65 39.44 -3.99
N SER A 932 -28.84 38.35 -4.75
CA SER A 932 -27.96 37.16 -4.80
C SER A 932 -26.76 37.28 -5.76
N GLN A 933 -26.61 38.39 -6.48
CA GLN A 933 -25.55 38.60 -7.46
C GLN A 933 -24.13 38.44 -6.86
N ASN A 934 -23.98 38.98 -5.64
CA ASN A 934 -22.69 38.96 -4.93
C ASN A 934 -22.57 37.78 -3.92
N SER A 935 -23.49 36.82 -3.95
CA SER A 935 -23.48 35.70 -3.00
C SER A 935 -22.41 34.61 -3.28
N GLY A 936 -21.62 34.72 -4.37
CA GLY A 936 -20.60 33.74 -4.76
C GLY A 936 -21.16 32.36 -5.08
N ASN A 937 -22.43 32.29 -5.53
CA ASN A 937 -23.07 31.03 -5.92
C ASN A 937 -22.56 30.53 -7.27
N LEU A 938 -22.66 29.22 -7.45
CA LEU A 938 -22.32 28.52 -8.69
C LEU A 938 -23.57 28.03 -9.40
N ILE A 939 -23.52 27.93 -10.74
CA ILE A 939 -24.59 27.37 -11.55
C ILE A 939 -24.62 25.86 -11.33
N ILE A 940 -25.80 25.32 -10.99
CA ILE A 940 -26.03 23.88 -10.90
C ILE A 940 -26.58 23.42 -12.27
N PRO A 941 -25.83 22.58 -13.02
CA PRO A 941 -26.29 22.09 -14.32
C PRO A 941 -27.51 21.18 -14.17
N ARG A 942 -28.35 21.14 -15.21
CA ARG A 942 -29.48 20.18 -15.28
C ARG A 942 -28.96 18.78 -15.52
N ILE A 943 -29.51 17.80 -14.83
CA ILE A 943 -29.22 16.37 -14.93
C ILE A 943 -30.49 15.57 -15.16
N SER A 944 -30.36 14.40 -15.77
CA SER A 944 -31.49 13.49 -16.05
C SER A 944 -31.59 12.39 -14.98
N LYS A 945 -30.44 11.87 -14.49
CA LYS A 945 -30.38 10.74 -13.56
C LYS A 945 -29.55 11.10 -12.33
N SER A 946 -30.14 11.00 -11.14
CA SER A 946 -29.44 11.25 -9.88
C SER A 946 -28.28 10.24 -9.64
N THR A 947 -28.39 9.03 -10.18
CA THR A 947 -27.40 7.94 -10.05
C THR A 947 -26.18 8.10 -10.99
N ALA A 948 -26.28 8.94 -12.03
CA ALA A 948 -25.21 9.24 -12.99
C ALA A 948 -24.84 10.73 -12.90
N GLY A 949 -25.53 11.63 -13.58
CA GLY A 949 -25.25 13.07 -13.57
C GLY A 949 -25.24 13.67 -12.18
N GLY A 950 -26.09 13.18 -11.26
CA GLY A 950 -26.13 13.63 -9.86
C GLY A 950 -24.87 13.31 -9.05
N ARG A 951 -23.97 12.51 -9.57
CA ARG A 951 -22.67 12.15 -8.99
C ARG A 951 -21.50 12.90 -9.61
N SER A 952 -21.70 13.57 -10.74
CA SER A 952 -20.67 14.35 -11.41
C SER A 952 -20.16 15.50 -10.53
N PHE A 953 -18.87 15.82 -10.65
CA PHE A 953 -18.28 16.93 -9.89
C PHE A 953 -18.92 18.26 -10.29
N SER A 954 -19.18 18.50 -11.56
CA SER A 954 -19.83 19.71 -12.07
C SER A 954 -21.25 19.93 -11.54
N TYR A 955 -21.94 18.89 -11.04
CA TYR A 955 -23.24 19.00 -10.38
C TYR A 955 -23.11 19.07 -8.85
N LEU A 956 -22.34 18.15 -8.26
CA LEU A 956 -22.25 17.99 -6.82
C LEU A 956 -21.51 19.16 -6.14
N ALA A 957 -20.45 19.65 -6.77
CA ALA A 957 -19.65 20.72 -6.23
C ALA A 957 -20.46 22.02 -6.11
N PRO A 958 -21.15 22.53 -7.14
CA PRO A 958 -22.04 23.68 -7.01
C PRO A 958 -23.17 23.46 -6.02
N LYS A 959 -23.79 22.27 -6.01
CA LYS A 959 -24.87 21.95 -5.07
C LYS A 959 -24.43 22.03 -3.61
N LEU A 960 -23.29 21.44 -3.28
CA LEU A 960 -22.73 21.50 -1.92
C LEU A 960 -22.24 22.91 -1.57
N TRP A 961 -21.61 23.60 -2.53
CA TRP A 961 -21.09 24.94 -2.37
C TRP A 961 -22.17 25.97 -2.06
N ASN A 962 -23.26 25.96 -2.79
CA ASN A 962 -24.38 26.90 -2.62
C ASN A 962 -25.11 26.71 -1.27
N ASN A 963 -25.01 25.51 -0.68
CA ASN A 963 -25.57 25.21 0.63
C ASN A 963 -24.67 25.65 1.81
N LEU A 964 -23.43 26.11 1.54
CA LEU A 964 -22.55 26.59 2.58
C LEU A 964 -23.00 27.97 3.10
N PRO A 965 -22.85 28.25 4.40
CA PRO A 965 -22.97 29.60 4.93
C PRO A 965 -21.97 30.56 4.27
N ASN A 966 -22.37 31.82 4.07
CA ASN A 966 -21.50 32.83 3.46
C ASN A 966 -20.15 32.95 4.18
N ILE A 967 -20.16 32.94 5.51
CA ILE A 967 -18.93 33.02 6.31
C ILE A 967 -17.89 31.93 5.98
N VAL A 968 -18.34 30.79 5.50
CA VAL A 968 -17.42 29.70 5.07
C VAL A 968 -16.92 29.97 3.64
N ARG A 969 -17.81 30.41 2.72
CA ARG A 969 -17.47 30.67 1.31
C ARG A 969 -16.52 31.87 1.15
N GLU A 970 -16.69 32.90 1.99
CA GLU A 970 -15.93 34.16 1.98
C GLU A 970 -14.62 34.06 2.79
N ALA A 971 -14.02 32.87 2.90
CA ALA A 971 -12.74 32.69 3.58
C ALA A 971 -11.58 33.17 2.69
N ASP A 972 -10.76 34.10 3.20
CA ASP A 972 -9.66 34.72 2.44
C ASP A 972 -8.47 33.77 2.19
N THR A 973 -8.29 32.77 3.06
CA THR A 973 -7.18 31.85 2.96
C THR A 973 -7.64 30.39 3.01
N LEU A 974 -6.87 29.52 2.35
CA LEU A 974 -7.12 28.08 2.37
C LEU A 974 -7.16 27.49 3.80
N LEU A 975 -6.35 28.00 4.71
CA LEU A 975 -6.33 27.54 6.11
C LEU A 975 -7.61 27.92 6.83
N GLN A 976 -8.06 29.16 6.65
CA GLN A 976 -9.30 29.69 7.22
C GLN A 976 -10.51 28.93 6.65
N PHE A 977 -10.54 28.70 5.34
CA PHE A 977 -11.59 27.89 4.71
C PHE A 977 -11.66 26.48 5.30
N LYS A 978 -10.55 25.78 5.39
CA LYS A 978 -10.47 24.41 5.98
C LYS A 978 -11.00 24.38 7.41
N SER A 979 -10.64 25.37 8.22
CA SER A 979 -11.06 25.45 9.62
C SER A 979 -12.57 25.66 9.73
N ARG A 980 -13.10 26.69 9.05
CA ARG A 980 -14.54 27.03 9.05
C ARG A 980 -15.39 25.89 8.49
N LEU A 981 -14.94 25.28 7.36
CA LEU A 981 -15.64 24.14 6.75
C LEU A 981 -15.68 22.93 7.67
N LYS A 982 -14.55 22.60 8.32
CA LYS A 982 -14.50 21.47 9.27
C LYS A 982 -15.46 21.68 10.43
N THR A 983 -15.50 22.88 11.00
CA THR A 983 -16.41 23.25 12.10
C THR A 983 -17.88 23.14 11.65
N HIS A 984 -18.21 23.70 10.48
CA HIS A 984 -19.57 23.63 9.94
C HIS A 984 -20.03 22.17 9.74
N LEU A 985 -19.23 21.35 9.07
CA LEU A 985 -19.58 19.94 8.84
C LEU A 985 -19.58 19.09 10.12
N PHE A 986 -18.77 19.46 11.11
CA PHE A 986 -18.78 18.82 12.41
C PHE A 986 -20.09 19.10 13.17
N ASN A 987 -20.53 20.32 13.19
CA ASN A 987 -21.84 20.69 13.76
C ASN A 987 -22.97 19.92 13.07
N LEU A 988 -22.99 19.87 11.74
CA LEU A 988 -23.99 19.08 10.98
C LEU A 988 -23.93 17.56 11.25
N ALA A 989 -22.80 17.05 11.68
CA ALA A 989 -22.62 15.61 11.93
C ALA A 989 -23.10 15.20 13.32
N TYR A 990 -23.10 16.11 14.31
CA TYR A 990 -23.31 15.77 15.73
C TYR A 990 -24.41 16.59 16.42
N THR A 991 -25.03 17.56 15.73
CA THR A 991 -26.31 18.18 16.09
C THR A 991 -27.47 17.43 15.46
#